data_64c124668dd3c2ab2671220011ed1df5
#
_entry.id   64c124668dd3c2ab2671220011ed1df5
#
_cell.length_a   1.000
_cell.length_b   1.000
_cell.length_c   1.000
_cell.angle_alpha   90.00
_cell.angle_beta   90.00
_cell.angle_gamma   90.00
#
_symmetry.space_group_name_H-M   'P 1'
#
loop_
_entity.id
_entity.type
_entity.pdbx_description
1 polymer ?
#
loop_
_entity_poly.entity_id
_entity_poly.type
_entity_poly.pdbx_seq_one_letter_code
_entity_poly.pdbx_strand_id
1 'polypeptide(L)'
;MNYGKKSTAKKRTALISRSSMMGKRARVSFIRVLFVSLIALCIAVTCLGVGSFRGVIDTAPDVDDIDIMPLGYATFLYDDAGNQIRKLAAPDSNRLPVTLDQIPVDLQHAVVAIEDERFYEHNGIDVKGILRAGMKALTTGDFSEGASTITQQLLKNNVFTNWTSESTQLERFTRKIQEQYLAVQVEKKTDKDTILENYLNTINLGAGSYGVQAAARQYFDKDIWDLNLSECATLAGITQNPTKFNPIINPDSNRKRRKEVLQHMLDQNYITQDQYDEALADDVYSRIQAAQEKNSSTENTVYTYFEDELTDQIINDLMNIKGYTKKQATNLLYSGGLKVYTTQDSKIQNILDEEYADPSNYPDTVQYELDYALTVTDPNGNQVNYSKEMLQLYFQNEDPDFDLLFDSPEDGQTYVDKYKASILANGSKVLAERVNFAPQPQSSMSVIDQHTGYVKALIGGRGEKTASLTLNRATDTTRQPGSTFKIVSTYAPALNEKGMTLATTFEDEPYEYPDGSPVNNATRSYNGTTTIRTAIQNSINVVAVKCLEKVTPELGLKYLDNFGFTTLAHGTEADKDANGNVWSDANLATALGGITRGVTNVELCASYAAIANGGNYIKPIYYTKILDHSGNVLIENTAAERSVIKESTAFLLTSAMEDVVKQGTGTACQLDNMPVAGKTGTTEAYNDLWFVGYTPYYT
;
A
#
# COMPACT_ATOMS: atom_id res chain seq x y z
N MET A 1 77.36 -56.27 12.84
CA MET A 1 77.99 -54.91 12.84
C MET A 1 79.48 -55.11 13.05
N ASN A 2 80.34 -54.63 12.15
CA ASN A 2 81.80 -54.88 12.22
C ASN A 2 82.44 -53.69 12.99
N TYR A 3 82.78 -53.98 14.27
CA TYR A 3 83.39 -53.01 15.21
C TYR A 3 84.94 -53.07 15.23
N GLY A 4 85.59 -53.50 14.11
CA GLY A 4 87.02 -53.52 14.02
C GLY A 4 87.67 -52.13 14.16
N LYS A 5 88.88 -52.09 14.90
CA LYS A 5 89.58 -50.80 15.17
C LYS A 5 89.83 -49.94 13.92
N LYS A 6 90.03 -50.52 12.74
CA LYS A 6 90.22 -49.82 11.45
C LYS A 6 88.92 -49.18 10.95
N SER A 7 87.75 -49.80 11.13
CA SER A 7 86.46 -49.30 10.75
C SER A 7 86.03 -48.16 11.65
N THR A 8 86.32 -48.25 12.93
CA THR A 8 86.04 -47.22 13.93
C THR A 8 86.92 -45.97 13.73
N ALA A 9 88.21 -46.17 13.40
CA ALA A 9 89.13 -45.10 13.06
C ALA A 9 88.74 -44.38 11.77
N LYS A 10 88.31 -45.10 10.72
CA LYS A 10 87.80 -44.50 9.47
C LYS A 10 86.55 -43.72 9.66
N LYS A 11 85.62 -44.18 10.46
CA LYS A 11 84.39 -43.44 10.84
C LYS A 11 84.71 -42.22 11.70
N ARG A 12 85.70 -42.31 12.60
CA ARG A 12 86.15 -41.23 13.46
C ARG A 12 86.83 -40.12 12.64
N THR A 13 87.65 -40.45 11.66
CA THR A 13 88.32 -39.54 10.74
C THR A 13 87.33 -38.88 9.80
N ALA A 14 86.31 -39.61 9.31
CA ALA A 14 85.27 -39.08 8.50
C ALA A 14 84.33 -38.16 9.28
N LEU A 15 84.13 -38.40 10.58
CA LEU A 15 83.31 -37.51 11.46
C LEU A 15 84.07 -36.24 11.86
N ILE A 16 85.40 -36.26 11.84
CA ILE A 16 86.28 -35.14 12.27
C ILE A 16 86.79 -34.35 11.06
N SER A 17 86.64 -34.85 9.82
CA SER A 17 87.10 -34.12 8.63
C SER A 17 86.33 -32.73 8.53
N ARG A 18 87.19 -31.72 8.26
CA ARG A 18 86.67 -30.33 8.22
C ARG A 18 85.50 -30.18 7.20
N SER A 19 85.49 -30.88 6.10
CA SER A 19 84.43 -30.88 5.08
C SER A 19 83.16 -31.58 5.54
N SER A 20 83.30 -32.75 6.29
CA SER A 20 82.11 -33.43 6.83
C SER A 20 81.46 -32.68 8.00
N MET A 21 82.32 -32.02 8.81
CA MET A 21 81.80 -31.13 9.86
C MET A 21 81.14 -29.87 9.27
N MET A 22 81.65 -29.26 8.21
CA MET A 22 81.04 -28.16 7.50
C MET A 22 79.71 -28.59 6.87
N GLY A 23 79.66 -29.76 6.20
CA GLY A 23 78.42 -30.28 5.62
C GLY A 23 77.34 -30.59 6.69
N LYS A 24 77.73 -31.13 7.87
CA LYS A 24 76.81 -31.37 8.99
C LYS A 24 76.31 -30.06 9.61
N ARG A 25 77.18 -29.06 9.80
CA ARG A 25 76.84 -27.77 10.31
C ARG A 25 75.92 -27.06 9.32
N ALA A 26 76.21 -27.09 8.02
CA ALA A 26 75.39 -26.54 6.99
C ALA A 26 73.96 -27.18 6.97
N ARG A 27 73.92 -28.54 7.06
CA ARG A 27 72.60 -29.24 7.14
C ARG A 27 71.82 -28.92 8.40
N VAL A 28 72.43 -28.85 9.56
CA VAL A 28 71.78 -28.47 10.83
C VAL A 28 71.34 -26.99 10.80
N SER A 29 72.17 -26.12 10.27
CA SER A 29 71.78 -24.70 10.09
C SER A 29 70.65 -24.59 9.10
N PHE A 30 70.65 -25.30 7.99
CA PHE A 30 69.55 -25.33 7.02
C PHE A 30 68.21 -25.81 7.65
N ILE A 31 68.28 -26.94 8.41
CA ILE A 31 67.09 -27.43 9.12
C ILE A 31 66.59 -26.44 10.17
N ARG A 32 67.52 -25.79 10.90
CA ARG A 32 67.16 -24.75 11.86
C ARG A 32 66.49 -23.53 11.17
N VAL A 33 67.05 -23.04 10.08
CA VAL A 33 66.46 -21.92 9.30
C VAL A 33 65.13 -22.34 8.74
N LEU A 34 65.01 -23.58 8.18
CA LEU A 34 63.71 -24.06 7.69
C LEU A 34 62.66 -24.14 8.78
N PHE A 35 63.06 -24.67 9.96
CA PHE A 35 62.12 -24.77 11.10
C PHE A 35 61.69 -23.39 11.67
N VAL A 36 62.65 -22.47 11.80
CA VAL A 36 62.35 -21.09 12.22
C VAL A 36 61.48 -20.37 11.16
N SER A 37 61.76 -20.54 9.87
CA SER A 37 60.94 -20.00 8.80
C SER A 37 59.53 -20.59 8.79
N LEU A 38 59.38 -21.90 9.07
CA LEU A 38 58.07 -22.53 9.19
C LEU A 38 57.26 -21.97 10.38
N ILE A 39 57.94 -21.82 11.54
CA ILE A 39 57.31 -21.20 12.72
C ILE A 39 56.91 -19.76 12.43
N ALA A 40 57.80 -18.98 11.84
CA ALA A 40 57.52 -17.60 11.46
C ALA A 40 56.36 -17.51 10.47
N LEU A 41 56.30 -18.41 9.49
CA LEU A 41 55.18 -18.51 8.57
C LEU A 41 53.86 -18.86 9.28
N CYS A 42 53.91 -19.86 10.19
CA CYS A 42 52.74 -20.22 11.00
C CYS A 42 52.26 -19.05 11.85
N ILE A 43 53.16 -18.30 12.50
CA ILE A 43 52.82 -17.11 13.27
C ILE A 43 52.22 -16.02 12.35
N ALA A 44 52.84 -15.76 11.22
CA ALA A 44 52.35 -14.78 10.26
C ALA A 44 50.96 -15.14 9.74
N VAL A 45 50.71 -16.39 9.35
CA VAL A 45 49.40 -16.88 8.94
C VAL A 45 48.36 -16.77 10.05
N THR A 46 48.75 -17.11 11.29
CA THR A 46 47.85 -16.97 12.45
C THR A 46 47.54 -15.51 12.72
N CYS A 47 48.52 -14.61 12.70
CA CYS A 47 48.31 -13.18 12.90
C CYS A 47 47.43 -12.55 11.79
N LEU A 48 47.65 -12.94 10.52
CA LEU A 48 46.80 -12.52 9.41
C LEU A 48 45.37 -13.07 9.57
N GLY A 49 45.21 -14.33 9.97
CA GLY A 49 43.92 -14.94 10.23
C GLY A 49 43.16 -14.23 11.34
N VAL A 50 43.82 -14.01 12.49
CA VAL A 50 43.21 -13.31 13.62
C VAL A 50 42.89 -11.83 13.27
N GLY A 51 43.80 -11.15 12.57
CA GLY A 51 43.60 -9.79 12.12
C GLY A 51 42.43 -9.62 11.15
N SER A 52 42.32 -10.52 10.16
CA SER A 52 41.22 -10.56 9.21
C SER A 52 39.89 -10.87 9.91
N PHE A 53 39.88 -11.84 10.82
CA PHE A 53 38.69 -12.22 11.60
C PHE A 53 38.22 -11.04 12.47
N ARG A 54 39.14 -10.34 13.16
CA ARG A 54 38.84 -9.18 13.95
C ARG A 54 38.32 -8.04 13.07
N GLY A 55 38.93 -7.78 11.92
CA GLY A 55 38.47 -6.78 10.98
C GLY A 55 37.05 -7.01 10.47
N VAL A 56 36.65 -8.28 10.25
CA VAL A 56 35.26 -8.65 9.89
C VAL A 56 34.33 -8.42 11.06
N ILE A 57 34.72 -8.72 12.29
CA ILE A 57 33.88 -8.47 13.48
C ILE A 57 33.71 -6.96 13.73
N ASP A 58 34.76 -6.19 13.58
CA ASP A 58 34.72 -4.72 13.78
C ASP A 58 33.79 -3.99 12.78
N THR A 59 33.41 -4.65 11.67
CA THR A 59 32.43 -4.15 10.70
C THR A 59 31.01 -4.71 10.92
N ALA A 60 30.80 -5.57 11.92
CA ALA A 60 29.48 -6.07 12.26
C ALA A 60 28.62 -4.95 12.89
N PRO A 61 27.29 -4.99 12.71
CA PRO A 61 26.39 -4.07 13.44
C PRO A 61 26.61 -4.13 14.94
N ASP A 62 26.40 -3.01 15.63
CA ASP A 62 26.46 -2.98 17.10
C ASP A 62 25.31 -3.82 17.68
N VAL A 63 25.63 -4.66 18.65
CA VAL A 63 24.64 -5.54 19.30
C VAL A 63 23.55 -4.76 20.04
N ASP A 64 23.84 -3.54 20.48
CA ASP A 64 22.87 -2.69 21.16
C ASP A 64 21.85 -2.04 20.19
N ASP A 65 22.21 -1.96 18.91
CA ASP A 65 21.35 -1.45 17.82
C ASP A 65 20.61 -2.57 17.05
N ILE A 66 20.83 -3.85 17.43
CA ILE A 66 20.18 -4.96 16.74
C ILE A 66 18.76 -5.15 17.22
N ASP A 67 17.81 -4.94 16.31
CA ASP A 67 16.43 -5.37 16.47
C ASP A 67 16.25 -6.74 15.80
N ILE A 68 15.93 -7.76 16.61
CA ILE A 68 15.63 -9.12 16.12
C ILE A 68 14.14 -9.34 15.83
N MET A 69 13.30 -8.32 16.07
CA MET A 69 11.87 -8.42 15.79
C MET A 69 11.62 -8.55 14.27
N PRO A 70 10.56 -9.25 13.88
CA PRO A 70 10.21 -9.39 12.48
C PRO A 70 9.98 -8.04 11.80
N LEU A 71 10.55 -7.85 10.61
CA LEU A 71 10.30 -6.68 9.78
C LEU A 71 9.13 -6.96 8.85
N GLY A 72 8.17 -6.03 8.79
CA GLY A 72 7.05 -6.09 7.85
C GLY A 72 5.89 -6.95 8.33
N TYR A 73 4.93 -6.29 8.93
CA TYR A 73 3.62 -6.83 9.33
C TYR A 73 2.53 -6.30 8.40
N ALA A 74 1.50 -7.11 8.14
CA ALA A 74 0.32 -6.65 7.42
C ALA A 74 -0.43 -5.59 8.22
N THR A 75 -0.91 -4.57 7.53
CA THR A 75 -1.82 -3.56 8.10
C THR A 75 -3.26 -3.99 7.91
N PHE A 76 -4.12 -3.68 8.87
CA PHE A 76 -5.54 -3.99 8.84
C PHE A 76 -6.38 -2.73 8.87
N LEU A 77 -7.38 -2.67 7.99
CA LEU A 77 -8.40 -1.63 7.97
C LEU A 77 -9.68 -2.16 8.63
N TYR A 78 -10.28 -1.35 9.47
CA TYR A 78 -11.53 -1.64 10.18
C TYR A 78 -12.57 -0.58 9.83
N ASP A 79 -13.84 -0.98 9.61
CA ASP A 79 -14.95 -0.07 9.42
C ASP A 79 -15.32 0.66 10.73
N ASP A 80 -16.32 1.53 10.69
CA ASP A 80 -16.76 2.32 11.84
C ASP A 80 -17.42 1.48 12.95
N ALA A 81 -17.89 0.26 12.60
CA ALA A 81 -18.40 -0.73 13.55
C ALA A 81 -17.29 -1.61 14.15
N GLY A 82 -16.03 -1.48 13.67
CA GLY A 82 -14.89 -2.27 14.13
C GLY A 82 -14.72 -3.61 13.41
N ASN A 83 -15.45 -3.87 12.34
CA ASN A 83 -15.24 -5.07 11.52
C ASN A 83 -14.02 -4.89 10.62
N GLN A 84 -13.22 -5.94 10.47
CA GLN A 84 -12.09 -5.90 9.52
C GLN A 84 -12.62 -5.91 8.09
N ILE A 85 -12.28 -4.89 7.31
CA ILE A 85 -12.69 -4.75 5.90
C ILE A 85 -11.58 -5.10 4.92
N ARG A 86 -10.31 -4.85 5.29
CA ARG A 86 -9.18 -5.08 4.38
C ARG A 86 -7.90 -5.44 5.13
N LYS A 87 -7.05 -6.21 4.47
CA LYS A 87 -5.66 -6.45 4.82
C LYS A 87 -4.76 -5.85 3.76
N LEU A 88 -3.87 -4.94 4.15
CA LEU A 88 -2.85 -4.35 3.30
C LEU A 88 -1.50 -5.01 3.62
N ALA A 89 -0.80 -5.53 2.61
CA ALA A 89 0.51 -6.10 2.80
C ALA A 89 1.37 -5.92 1.53
N ALA A 90 2.63 -5.51 1.71
CA ALA A 90 3.60 -5.63 0.64
C ALA A 90 3.89 -7.13 0.36
N PRO A 91 4.42 -7.49 -0.81
CA PRO A 91 4.65 -8.89 -1.19
C PRO A 91 5.49 -9.71 -0.20
N ASP A 92 6.34 -9.05 0.59
CA ASP A 92 7.24 -9.64 1.61
C ASP A 92 6.81 -9.32 3.06
N SER A 93 5.65 -8.73 3.26
CA SER A 93 5.16 -8.23 4.55
C SER A 93 3.86 -8.91 5.02
N ASN A 94 3.48 -10.02 4.40
CA ASN A 94 2.34 -10.81 4.84
C ASN A 94 2.71 -11.62 6.10
N ARG A 95 2.86 -10.91 7.24
CA ARG A 95 3.12 -11.46 8.57
C ARG A 95 1.98 -11.14 9.51
N LEU A 96 1.61 -12.14 10.30
CA LEU A 96 0.64 -12.03 11.39
C LEU A 96 1.40 -12.42 12.67
N PRO A 97 1.72 -11.47 13.56
CA PRO A 97 2.47 -11.78 14.76
C PRO A 97 1.62 -12.64 15.73
N VAL A 98 2.28 -13.62 16.33
CA VAL A 98 1.72 -14.46 17.40
C VAL A 98 2.75 -14.62 18.49
N THR A 99 2.31 -14.74 19.73
CA THR A 99 3.19 -15.05 20.87
C THR A 99 3.50 -16.54 20.92
N LEU A 100 4.61 -16.91 21.55
CA LEU A 100 5.07 -18.30 21.57
C LEU A 100 4.05 -19.25 22.21
N ASP A 101 3.30 -18.79 23.21
CA ASP A 101 2.23 -19.56 23.88
C ASP A 101 1.02 -19.81 22.98
N GLN A 102 0.83 -19.01 21.93
CA GLN A 102 -0.20 -19.25 20.90
C GLN A 102 0.22 -20.27 19.84
N ILE A 103 1.53 -20.55 19.72
CA ILE A 103 2.07 -21.48 18.73
C ILE A 103 2.03 -22.90 19.31
N PRO A 104 1.41 -23.89 18.62
CA PRO A 104 1.41 -25.28 19.11
C PRO A 104 2.81 -25.78 19.44
N VAL A 105 2.94 -26.45 20.56
CA VAL A 105 4.22 -27.06 21.00
C VAL A 105 4.75 -28.04 19.95
N ASP A 106 3.86 -28.75 19.24
CA ASP A 106 4.22 -29.63 18.13
C ASP A 106 4.95 -28.89 17.00
N LEU A 107 4.55 -27.65 16.68
CA LEU A 107 5.23 -26.85 15.67
C LEU A 107 6.58 -26.33 16.17
N GLN A 108 6.65 -25.89 17.41
CA GLN A 108 7.92 -25.48 18.03
C GLN A 108 8.93 -26.64 18.00
N HIS A 109 8.52 -27.83 18.42
CA HIS A 109 9.33 -29.03 18.38
C HIS A 109 9.69 -29.48 16.97
N ALA A 110 8.75 -29.41 16.01
CA ALA A 110 9.01 -29.78 14.61
C ALA A 110 10.10 -28.90 13.98
N VAL A 111 10.05 -27.58 14.24
CA VAL A 111 11.04 -26.63 13.72
C VAL A 111 12.40 -26.84 14.40
N VAL A 112 12.43 -26.97 15.74
CA VAL A 112 13.67 -27.23 16.47
C VAL A 112 14.28 -28.55 16.02
N ALA A 113 13.49 -29.61 15.89
CA ALA A 113 13.96 -30.96 15.53
C ALA A 113 14.65 -30.99 14.15
N ILE A 114 14.14 -30.19 13.17
CA ILE A 114 14.65 -30.25 11.80
C ILE A 114 15.71 -29.20 11.50
N GLU A 115 15.67 -28.03 12.16
CA GLU A 115 16.56 -26.90 11.88
C GLU A 115 17.74 -26.82 12.86
N ASP A 116 17.52 -27.13 14.15
CA ASP A 116 18.51 -26.92 15.21
C ASP A 116 18.27 -27.83 16.43
N GLU A 117 18.57 -29.11 16.25
CA GLU A 117 18.34 -30.20 17.21
C GLU A 117 18.79 -29.89 18.66
N ARG A 118 19.84 -29.08 18.81
CA ARG A 118 20.43 -28.67 20.11
C ARG A 118 20.18 -27.21 20.45
N PHE A 119 19.12 -26.64 19.92
CA PHE A 119 18.80 -25.23 20.12
C PHE A 119 18.87 -24.77 21.58
N TYR A 120 18.29 -25.55 22.48
CA TYR A 120 18.29 -25.27 23.92
C TYR A 120 19.60 -25.59 24.66
N GLU A 121 20.57 -26.23 24.00
CA GLU A 121 21.85 -26.66 24.61
C GLU A 121 23.01 -25.69 24.32
N HIS A 122 23.04 -25.05 23.15
CA HIS A 122 24.15 -24.19 22.75
C HIS A 122 23.82 -22.70 22.99
N ASN A 123 24.88 -21.86 22.87
CA ASN A 123 24.78 -20.40 23.05
C ASN A 123 25.03 -19.68 21.71
N GLY A 124 24.11 -19.79 20.74
CA GLY A 124 24.17 -19.14 19.44
C GLY A 124 24.92 -19.90 18.34
N ILE A 125 25.86 -20.79 18.71
CA ILE A 125 26.63 -21.59 17.77
C ILE A 125 26.60 -23.07 18.22
N ASP A 126 26.16 -23.95 17.33
CA ASP A 126 26.27 -25.40 17.55
C ASP A 126 27.64 -25.95 17.05
N VAL A 127 28.64 -25.95 17.93
CA VAL A 127 29.99 -26.45 17.59
C VAL A 127 29.97 -27.94 17.23
N LYS A 128 29.12 -28.75 17.91
CA LYS A 128 29.01 -30.19 17.61
C LYS A 128 28.42 -30.41 16.21
N GLY A 129 27.42 -29.65 15.83
CA GLY A 129 26.82 -29.69 14.49
C GLY A 129 27.80 -29.25 13.41
N ILE A 130 28.59 -28.20 13.62
CA ILE A 130 29.62 -27.74 12.69
C ILE A 130 30.68 -28.84 12.46
N LEU A 131 31.13 -29.46 13.53
CA LEU A 131 32.13 -30.56 13.44
C LEU A 131 31.53 -31.77 12.70
N ARG A 132 30.27 -32.14 12.99
CA ARG A 132 29.57 -33.25 12.31
C ARG A 132 29.43 -32.97 10.81
N ALA A 133 28.92 -31.80 10.42
CA ALA A 133 28.77 -31.40 9.03
C ALA A 133 30.10 -31.33 8.30
N GLY A 134 31.17 -30.81 8.94
CA GLY A 134 32.52 -30.77 8.42
C GLY A 134 33.12 -32.16 8.20
N MET A 135 32.94 -33.09 9.13
CA MET A 135 33.39 -34.48 8.96
C MET A 135 32.62 -35.19 7.84
N LYS A 136 31.33 -35.01 7.74
CA LYS A 136 30.52 -35.58 6.65
C LYS A 136 30.97 -35.05 5.29
N ALA A 137 31.15 -33.75 5.16
CA ALA A 137 31.67 -33.14 3.94
C ALA A 137 33.03 -33.69 3.51
N LEU A 138 33.95 -33.92 4.47
CA LEU A 138 35.27 -34.49 4.21
C LEU A 138 35.22 -35.97 3.82
N THR A 139 34.28 -36.74 4.38
CA THR A 139 34.22 -38.20 4.17
C THR A 139 33.37 -38.60 2.97
N THR A 140 32.32 -37.89 2.68
CA THR A 140 31.33 -38.22 1.62
C THR A 140 31.36 -37.27 0.44
N GLY A 141 32.02 -36.09 0.54
CA GLY A 141 31.93 -35.00 -0.42
C GLY A 141 30.58 -34.30 -0.44
N ASP A 142 29.70 -34.61 0.50
CA ASP A 142 28.34 -34.03 0.59
C ASP A 142 28.33 -32.80 1.51
N PHE A 143 28.14 -31.63 0.94
CA PHE A 143 28.05 -30.34 1.62
C PHE A 143 26.59 -29.90 1.89
N SER A 144 25.62 -30.81 1.79
CA SER A 144 24.20 -30.50 1.91
C SER A 144 23.71 -30.33 3.36
N GLU A 145 24.48 -30.81 4.34
CA GLU A 145 24.11 -30.71 5.75
C GLU A 145 24.32 -29.28 6.28
N GLY A 146 23.24 -28.61 6.69
CA GLY A 146 23.29 -27.30 7.32
C GLY A 146 23.77 -27.39 8.77
N ALA A 147 24.61 -26.45 9.19
CA ALA A 147 25.03 -26.26 10.57
C ALA A 147 24.73 -24.87 11.12
N SER A 148 23.79 -24.18 10.52
CA SER A 148 23.33 -22.85 10.97
C SER A 148 22.25 -23.01 12.03
N THR A 149 22.41 -22.33 13.17
CA THR A 149 21.43 -22.34 14.25
C THR A 149 20.21 -21.46 13.93
N ILE A 150 19.10 -21.67 14.63
CA ILE A 150 17.89 -20.82 14.56
C ILE A 150 18.28 -19.35 14.79
N THR A 151 19.12 -19.05 15.78
CA THR A 151 19.60 -17.69 16.07
C THR A 151 20.37 -17.08 14.89
N GLN A 152 21.22 -17.83 14.22
CA GLN A 152 21.93 -17.35 13.02
C GLN A 152 20.98 -17.10 11.84
N GLN A 153 19.96 -17.95 11.67
CA GLN A 153 18.95 -17.75 10.63
C GLN A 153 18.07 -16.53 10.91
N LEU A 154 17.70 -16.29 12.16
CA LEU A 154 16.97 -15.10 12.59
C LEU A 154 17.76 -13.82 12.27
N LEU A 155 19.03 -13.76 12.64
CA LEU A 155 19.93 -12.64 12.34
C LEU A 155 20.08 -12.42 10.82
N LYS A 156 20.26 -13.49 10.06
CA LYS A 156 20.35 -13.44 8.61
C LYS A 156 19.10 -12.76 8.00
N ASN A 157 17.92 -13.09 8.49
CA ASN A 157 16.65 -12.62 7.93
C ASN A 157 16.29 -11.19 8.38
N ASN A 158 16.62 -10.80 9.63
CA ASN A 158 16.18 -9.52 10.20
C ASN A 158 17.28 -8.44 10.21
N VAL A 159 18.56 -8.84 10.29
CA VAL A 159 19.68 -7.88 10.39
C VAL A 159 20.43 -7.76 9.06
N PHE A 160 20.67 -8.86 8.36
CA PHE A 160 21.38 -8.86 7.09
C PHE A 160 20.42 -8.91 5.89
N THR A 161 19.48 -7.98 5.78
CA THR A 161 18.38 -7.99 4.79
C THR A 161 18.85 -8.02 3.33
N ASN A 162 20.08 -7.57 3.03
CA ASN A 162 20.66 -7.55 1.68
C ASN A 162 21.35 -8.86 1.26
N TRP A 163 21.24 -9.95 2.05
CA TRP A 163 21.94 -11.21 1.77
C TRP A 163 21.57 -11.85 0.42
N THR A 164 20.37 -11.54 -0.10
CA THR A 164 19.91 -12.04 -1.41
C THR A 164 20.63 -11.39 -2.59
N SER A 165 21.23 -10.21 -2.40
CA SER A 165 21.97 -9.47 -3.43
C SER A 165 23.48 -9.72 -3.40
N GLU A 166 23.98 -10.57 -2.48
CA GLU A 166 25.40 -10.93 -2.39
C GLU A 166 25.89 -11.67 -3.64
N SER A 167 26.85 -11.07 -4.33
CA SER A 167 27.40 -11.59 -5.58
C SER A 167 28.72 -12.38 -5.41
N THR A 168 29.46 -12.13 -4.33
CA THR A 168 30.80 -12.71 -4.10
C THR A 168 30.86 -13.74 -2.96
N GLN A 169 31.77 -14.66 -3.04
CA GLN A 169 32.04 -15.63 -1.97
C GLN A 169 32.59 -14.95 -0.70
N LEU A 170 33.29 -13.82 -0.87
CA LEU A 170 33.86 -13.08 0.26
C LEU A 170 32.75 -12.39 1.08
N GLU A 171 31.75 -11.80 0.43
CA GLU A 171 30.58 -11.23 1.11
C GLU A 171 29.85 -12.27 1.95
N ARG A 172 29.57 -13.44 1.35
CA ARG A 172 28.90 -14.56 2.04
C ARG A 172 29.69 -15.05 3.24
N PHE A 173 31.02 -15.13 3.10
CA PHE A 173 31.94 -15.58 4.19
C PHE A 173 31.96 -14.50 5.30
N THR A 174 32.08 -13.24 4.95
CA THR A 174 32.07 -12.11 5.90
C THR A 174 30.78 -12.10 6.70
N ARG A 175 29.65 -12.14 6.05
CA ARG A 175 28.33 -12.23 6.71
C ARG A 175 28.26 -13.44 7.63
N LYS A 176 28.72 -14.62 7.19
CA LYS A 176 28.65 -15.84 8.00
C LYS A 176 29.46 -15.76 9.29
N ILE A 177 30.61 -15.09 9.29
CA ILE A 177 31.37 -14.79 10.50
C ILE A 177 30.62 -13.83 11.40
N GLN A 178 30.03 -12.77 10.83
CA GLN A 178 29.24 -11.79 11.58
C GLN A 178 27.99 -12.42 12.19
N GLU A 179 27.26 -13.27 11.45
CA GLU A 179 26.11 -14.03 11.97
C GLU A 179 26.51 -14.86 13.21
N GLN A 180 27.64 -15.60 13.14
CA GLN A 180 28.10 -16.41 14.26
C GLN A 180 28.50 -15.57 15.47
N TYR A 181 29.22 -14.47 15.25
CA TYR A 181 29.58 -13.55 16.32
C TYR A 181 28.35 -12.94 16.99
N LEU A 182 27.43 -12.40 16.21
CA LEU A 182 26.22 -11.76 16.71
C LEU A 182 25.26 -12.76 17.37
N ALA A 183 25.16 -14.00 16.87
CA ALA A 183 24.35 -15.04 17.50
C ALA A 183 24.77 -15.30 18.96
N VAL A 184 26.07 -15.36 19.21
CA VAL A 184 26.59 -15.50 20.57
C VAL A 184 26.32 -14.28 21.45
N GLN A 185 26.32 -13.09 20.86
CA GLN A 185 26.06 -11.86 21.64
C GLN A 185 24.56 -11.70 21.92
N VAL A 186 23.69 -12.00 20.96
CA VAL A 186 22.21 -11.92 21.12
C VAL A 186 21.77 -12.93 22.19
N GLU A 187 22.25 -14.16 22.19
CA GLU A 187 21.88 -15.16 23.19
C GLU A 187 22.39 -14.89 24.60
N LYS A 188 23.30 -13.91 24.80
CA LYS A 188 23.64 -13.39 26.13
C LYS A 188 22.60 -12.41 26.66
N LYS A 189 21.83 -11.76 25.79
CA LYS A 189 20.88 -10.69 26.11
C LYS A 189 19.43 -11.14 26.04
N THR A 190 19.15 -12.17 25.23
CA THR A 190 17.80 -12.61 24.87
C THR A 190 17.68 -14.12 25.15
N ASP A 191 16.59 -14.53 25.77
CA ASP A 191 16.32 -15.93 26.05
C ASP A 191 15.90 -16.73 24.80
N LYS A 192 15.95 -18.04 24.91
CA LYS A 192 15.65 -18.97 23.81
C LYS A 192 14.21 -18.88 23.32
N ASP A 193 13.28 -18.64 24.20
CA ASP A 193 11.86 -18.58 23.89
C ASP A 193 11.56 -17.33 23.05
N THR A 194 12.11 -16.19 23.43
CA THR A 194 12.02 -14.94 22.65
C THR A 194 12.70 -15.09 21.26
N ILE A 195 13.84 -15.78 21.18
CA ILE A 195 14.52 -16.04 19.89
C ILE A 195 13.66 -16.94 19.00
N LEU A 196 13.07 -18.01 19.56
CA LEU A 196 12.21 -18.92 18.82
C LEU A 196 10.93 -18.23 18.35
N GLU A 197 10.29 -17.42 19.20
CA GLU A 197 9.11 -16.62 18.84
C GLU A 197 9.41 -15.72 17.64
N ASN A 198 10.48 -14.94 17.71
CA ASN A 198 10.85 -14.04 16.62
C ASN A 198 11.22 -14.80 15.34
N TYR A 199 11.88 -15.95 15.47
CA TYR A 199 12.19 -16.81 14.32
C TYR A 199 10.91 -17.31 13.64
N LEU A 200 9.96 -17.86 14.40
CA LEU A 200 8.70 -18.41 13.90
C LEU A 200 7.81 -17.31 13.29
N ASN A 201 7.91 -16.09 13.76
CA ASN A 201 7.22 -14.93 13.16
C ASN A 201 7.94 -14.34 11.93
N THR A 202 9.20 -14.75 11.66
CA THR A 202 10.02 -14.15 10.59
C THR A 202 10.15 -15.03 9.36
N ILE A 203 10.23 -16.35 9.51
CA ILE A 203 10.62 -17.28 8.45
C ILE A 203 9.72 -17.20 7.22
N ASN A 204 10.33 -17.26 6.04
CA ASN A 204 9.61 -17.39 4.78
C ASN A 204 9.12 -18.84 4.63
N LEU A 205 7.83 -19.03 4.51
CA LEU A 205 7.19 -20.34 4.36
C LEU A 205 6.55 -20.52 2.97
N GLY A 206 6.94 -19.72 1.98
CA GLY A 206 6.45 -19.82 0.61
C GLY A 206 5.05 -19.23 0.41
N ALA A 207 4.58 -19.20 -0.83
CA ALA A 207 3.28 -18.64 -1.22
C ALA A 207 3.02 -17.22 -0.67
N GLY A 208 4.08 -16.39 -0.57
CA GLY A 208 3.97 -15.04 0.00
C GLY A 208 3.75 -14.98 1.51
N SER A 209 3.89 -16.11 2.24
CA SER A 209 3.64 -16.17 3.68
C SER A 209 4.95 -16.06 4.47
N TYR A 210 4.99 -15.09 5.36
CA TYR A 210 6.10 -14.87 6.28
C TYR A 210 5.60 -15.04 7.73
N GLY A 211 6.27 -15.92 8.48
CA GLY A 211 5.84 -16.36 9.80
C GLY A 211 4.74 -17.42 9.77
N VAL A 212 4.66 -18.16 10.88
CA VAL A 212 3.85 -19.39 10.98
C VAL A 212 2.34 -19.13 10.94
N GLN A 213 1.85 -18.03 11.50
CA GLN A 213 0.42 -17.70 11.48
C GLN A 213 -0.08 -17.36 10.06
N ALA A 214 0.70 -16.56 9.31
CA ALA A 214 0.36 -16.27 7.91
C ALA A 214 0.35 -17.53 7.07
N ALA A 215 1.30 -18.45 7.30
CA ALA A 215 1.36 -19.74 6.64
C ALA A 215 0.18 -20.67 7.01
N ALA A 216 -0.23 -20.69 8.29
CA ALA A 216 -1.39 -21.47 8.74
C ALA A 216 -2.68 -21.02 8.01
N ARG A 217 -2.89 -19.71 7.90
CA ARG A 217 -4.01 -19.15 7.13
C ARG A 217 -3.90 -19.45 5.64
N GLN A 218 -2.70 -19.30 5.05
CA GLN A 218 -2.48 -19.53 3.62
C GLN A 218 -2.70 -20.99 3.21
N TYR A 219 -2.19 -21.94 3.98
CA TYR A 219 -2.20 -23.34 3.60
C TYR A 219 -3.40 -24.11 4.11
N PHE A 220 -3.99 -23.71 5.25
CA PHE A 220 -5.05 -24.48 5.92
C PHE A 220 -6.31 -23.70 6.20
N ASP A 221 -6.34 -22.38 5.96
CA ASP A 221 -7.45 -21.47 6.34
C ASP A 221 -7.78 -21.59 7.84
N LYS A 222 -6.73 -21.76 8.67
CA LYS A 222 -6.82 -21.93 10.14
C LYS A 222 -5.95 -20.94 10.88
N ASP A 223 -6.28 -20.67 12.12
CA ASP A 223 -5.33 -20.06 13.04
C ASP A 223 -4.26 -21.07 13.46
N ILE A 224 -3.08 -20.55 13.83
CA ILE A 224 -1.93 -21.39 14.16
C ILE A 224 -2.21 -22.36 15.33
N TRP A 225 -2.99 -21.94 16.30
CA TRP A 225 -3.34 -22.77 17.49
C TRP A 225 -4.32 -23.92 17.18
N ASP A 226 -4.93 -23.93 15.97
CA ASP A 226 -5.85 -24.99 15.52
C ASP A 226 -5.15 -26.06 14.67
N LEU A 227 -3.83 -25.96 14.48
CA LEU A 227 -3.07 -26.92 13.68
C LEU A 227 -2.83 -28.22 14.43
N ASN A 228 -2.96 -29.34 13.72
CA ASN A 228 -2.57 -30.65 14.19
C ASN A 228 -1.08 -30.97 13.90
N LEU A 229 -0.56 -32.07 14.47
CA LEU A 229 0.83 -32.48 14.30
C LEU A 229 1.27 -32.62 12.83
N SER A 230 0.39 -33.18 11.97
CA SER A 230 0.69 -33.34 10.54
C SER A 230 0.83 -32.00 9.82
N GLU A 231 -0.02 -31.03 10.14
CA GLU A 231 0.00 -29.66 9.61
C GLU A 231 1.24 -28.92 10.13
N CYS A 232 1.58 -29.07 11.40
CA CYS A 232 2.80 -28.52 12.01
C CYS A 232 4.06 -29.05 11.32
N ALA A 233 4.15 -30.37 11.11
CA ALA A 233 5.27 -30.99 10.41
C ALA A 233 5.36 -30.57 8.92
N THR A 234 4.21 -30.30 8.29
CA THR A 234 4.14 -29.80 6.91
C THR A 234 4.75 -28.40 6.81
N LEU A 235 4.39 -27.46 7.73
CA LEU A 235 4.96 -26.11 7.78
C LEU A 235 6.46 -26.15 8.08
N ALA A 236 6.88 -26.91 9.08
CA ALA A 236 8.30 -27.07 9.43
C ALA A 236 9.14 -27.62 8.24
N GLY A 237 8.53 -28.44 7.39
CA GLY A 237 9.17 -28.96 6.18
C GLY A 237 9.50 -27.90 5.11
N ILE A 238 8.87 -26.72 5.15
CA ILE A 238 9.07 -25.67 4.15
C ILE A 238 10.34 -24.84 4.42
N THR A 239 10.75 -24.72 5.67
CA THR A 239 11.77 -23.77 6.17
C THR A 239 13.08 -23.78 5.39
N GLN A 240 13.59 -24.95 5.03
CA GLN A 240 14.88 -25.12 4.36
C GLN A 240 14.90 -24.50 2.95
N ASN A 241 13.82 -24.65 2.18
CA ASN A 241 13.70 -24.11 0.82
C ASN A 241 12.22 -23.88 0.46
N PRO A 242 11.70 -22.64 0.68
CA PRO A 242 10.29 -22.31 0.51
C PRO A 242 9.74 -22.55 -0.90
N THR A 243 10.57 -22.51 -1.93
CA THR A 243 10.15 -22.79 -3.31
C THR A 243 10.08 -24.29 -3.57
N LYS A 244 11.11 -25.04 -3.19
CA LYS A 244 11.22 -26.48 -3.44
C LYS A 244 10.20 -27.28 -2.64
N PHE A 245 9.96 -26.88 -1.39
CA PHE A 245 9.08 -27.58 -0.45
C PHE A 245 7.73 -26.92 -0.27
N ASN A 246 7.32 -26.05 -1.18
CA ASN A 246 5.97 -25.46 -1.19
C ASN A 246 4.93 -26.56 -1.39
N PRO A 247 3.99 -26.78 -0.44
CA PRO A 247 3.04 -27.90 -0.52
C PRO A 247 1.93 -27.70 -1.58
N ILE A 248 1.70 -26.46 -2.07
CA ILE A 248 0.78 -26.18 -3.16
C ILE A 248 1.40 -26.57 -4.51
N ILE A 249 2.65 -26.12 -4.74
CA ILE A 249 3.32 -26.27 -6.05
C ILE A 249 4.02 -27.61 -6.15
N ASN A 250 4.62 -28.09 -5.05
CA ASN A 250 5.47 -29.29 -4.99
C ASN A 250 5.05 -30.24 -3.84
N PRO A 251 3.78 -30.73 -3.83
CA PRO A 251 3.24 -31.54 -2.71
C PRO A 251 4.08 -32.78 -2.41
N ASP A 252 4.62 -33.47 -3.43
CA ASP A 252 5.41 -34.67 -3.25
C ASP A 252 6.78 -34.40 -2.61
N SER A 253 7.39 -33.27 -2.91
CA SER A 253 8.64 -32.85 -2.28
C SER A 253 8.40 -32.48 -0.81
N ASN A 254 7.32 -31.77 -0.52
CA ASN A 254 6.94 -31.46 0.84
C ASN A 254 6.56 -32.71 1.64
N ARG A 255 5.81 -33.68 1.04
CA ARG A 255 5.45 -34.96 1.69
C ARG A 255 6.68 -35.73 2.15
N LYS A 256 7.73 -35.79 1.31
CA LYS A 256 9.00 -36.42 1.70
C LYS A 256 9.64 -35.68 2.86
N ARG A 257 9.66 -34.35 2.81
CA ARG A 257 10.27 -33.51 3.83
C ARG A 257 9.47 -33.56 5.15
N ARG A 258 8.13 -33.58 5.10
CA ARG A 258 7.26 -33.80 6.27
C ARG A 258 7.61 -35.11 6.99
N LYS A 259 7.82 -36.19 6.21
CA LYS A 259 8.24 -37.48 6.79
C LYS A 259 9.59 -37.38 7.51
N GLU A 260 10.55 -36.61 6.94
CA GLU A 260 11.86 -36.39 7.60
C GLU A 260 11.66 -35.60 8.91
N VAL A 261 10.83 -34.55 8.92
CA VAL A 261 10.51 -33.77 10.13
C VAL A 261 9.93 -34.67 11.21
N LEU A 262 8.89 -35.47 10.90
CA LEU A 262 8.27 -36.39 11.84
C LEU A 262 9.27 -37.43 12.37
N GLN A 263 10.18 -37.94 11.51
CA GLN A 263 11.24 -38.87 11.92
C GLN A 263 12.21 -38.23 12.92
N HIS A 264 12.64 -36.98 12.66
CA HIS A 264 13.47 -36.22 13.59
C HIS A 264 12.79 -35.96 14.93
N MET A 265 11.50 -35.67 14.91
CA MET A 265 10.70 -35.51 16.14
C MET A 265 10.61 -36.82 16.94
N LEU A 266 10.46 -37.97 16.26
CA LEU A 266 10.43 -39.29 16.87
C LEU A 266 11.81 -39.65 17.45
N ASP A 267 12.90 -39.47 16.68
CA ASP A 267 14.25 -39.78 17.10
C ASP A 267 14.71 -38.98 18.33
N GLN A 268 14.17 -37.74 18.45
CA GLN A 268 14.42 -36.84 19.58
C GLN A 268 13.38 -36.96 20.71
N ASN A 269 12.48 -37.93 20.64
CA ASN A 269 11.43 -38.22 21.63
C ASN A 269 10.42 -37.07 21.87
N TYR A 270 10.20 -36.21 20.89
CA TYR A 270 9.13 -35.20 20.92
C TYR A 270 7.75 -35.82 20.67
N ILE A 271 7.69 -36.92 19.91
CA ILE A 271 6.46 -37.66 19.61
C ILE A 271 6.67 -39.16 19.82
N THR A 272 5.56 -39.90 20.02
CA THR A 272 5.55 -41.35 20.10
C THR A 272 5.47 -42.00 18.72
N GLN A 273 5.73 -43.31 18.62
CA GLN A 273 5.55 -44.05 17.37
C GLN A 273 4.10 -43.99 16.86
N ASP A 274 3.12 -44.08 17.75
CA ASP A 274 1.71 -44.01 17.37
C ASP A 274 1.35 -42.63 16.77
N GLN A 275 1.84 -41.55 17.36
CA GLN A 275 1.66 -40.16 16.84
C GLN A 275 2.35 -39.98 15.47
N TYR A 276 3.53 -40.57 15.30
CA TYR A 276 4.25 -40.57 14.03
C TYR A 276 3.43 -41.27 12.93
N ASP A 277 2.92 -42.48 13.22
CA ASP A 277 2.15 -43.28 12.27
C ASP A 277 0.82 -42.60 11.91
N GLU A 278 0.11 -42.01 12.90
CA GLU A 278 -1.10 -41.23 12.69
C GLU A 278 -0.84 -40.00 11.82
N ALA A 279 0.19 -39.22 12.13
CA ALA A 279 0.53 -38.03 11.37
C ALA A 279 0.96 -38.35 9.93
N LEU A 280 1.61 -39.49 9.68
CA LEU A 280 1.93 -39.94 8.33
C LEU A 280 0.70 -40.36 7.51
N ALA A 281 -0.29 -40.97 8.17
CA ALA A 281 -1.52 -41.42 7.54
C ALA A 281 -2.48 -40.25 7.22
N ASP A 282 -2.30 -39.10 7.85
CA ASP A 282 -3.17 -37.94 7.69
C ASP A 282 -3.10 -37.30 6.28
N ASP A 283 -4.27 -37.07 5.68
CA ASP A 283 -4.40 -36.47 4.34
C ASP A 283 -4.39 -34.95 4.38
N VAL A 284 -3.24 -34.38 4.78
CA VAL A 284 -3.04 -32.92 4.91
C VAL A 284 -3.12 -32.20 3.55
N TYR A 285 -2.76 -32.86 2.45
CA TYR A 285 -2.67 -32.20 1.13
C TYR A 285 -4.04 -31.93 0.50
N SER A 286 -5.04 -32.77 0.75
CA SER A 286 -6.43 -32.49 0.33
C SER A 286 -6.98 -31.29 1.07
N ARG A 287 -6.64 -31.08 2.36
CA ARG A 287 -7.03 -29.86 3.08
C ARG A 287 -6.37 -28.60 2.52
N ILE A 288 -5.09 -28.68 2.13
CA ILE A 288 -4.38 -27.57 1.49
C ILE A 288 -5.07 -27.20 0.16
N GLN A 289 -5.43 -28.17 -0.65
CA GLN A 289 -6.13 -27.93 -1.91
C GLN A 289 -7.50 -27.25 -1.68
N ALA A 290 -8.29 -27.74 -0.73
CA ALA A 290 -9.57 -27.15 -0.38
C ALA A 290 -9.44 -25.69 0.11
N ALA A 291 -8.41 -25.40 0.91
CA ALA A 291 -8.12 -24.04 1.35
C ALA A 291 -7.75 -23.12 0.17
N GLN A 292 -6.99 -23.62 -0.83
CA GLN A 292 -6.66 -22.83 -2.02
C GLN A 292 -7.89 -22.52 -2.88
N GLU A 293 -8.78 -23.49 -3.07
CA GLU A 293 -10.03 -23.30 -3.83
C GLU A 293 -10.91 -22.23 -3.15
N LYS A 294 -10.99 -22.24 -1.81
CA LYS A 294 -11.72 -21.24 -1.05
C LYS A 294 -11.06 -19.86 -1.12
N ASN A 295 -9.76 -19.76 -0.95
CA ASN A 295 -9.01 -18.50 -1.00
C ASN A 295 -9.07 -17.84 -2.38
N SER A 296 -9.03 -18.62 -3.46
CA SER A 296 -9.15 -18.10 -4.83
C SER A 296 -10.52 -17.49 -5.14
N SER A 297 -11.56 -17.85 -4.39
CA SER A 297 -12.92 -17.31 -4.53
C SER A 297 -13.21 -16.08 -3.66
N THR A 298 -12.33 -15.75 -2.71
CA THR A 298 -12.61 -14.74 -1.67
C THR A 298 -11.71 -13.50 -1.71
N GLU A 299 -10.59 -13.51 -2.42
CA GLU A 299 -9.72 -12.33 -2.52
C GLU A 299 -10.18 -11.41 -3.65
N ASN A 300 -11.08 -10.48 -3.35
CA ASN A 300 -11.17 -9.24 -4.11
C ASN A 300 -9.92 -8.42 -3.80
N THR A 301 -8.90 -8.50 -4.66
CA THR A 301 -7.62 -7.79 -4.50
C THR A 301 -7.70 -6.33 -4.90
N VAL A 302 -8.80 -5.91 -5.52
CA VAL A 302 -9.02 -4.54 -5.95
C VAL A 302 -9.49 -3.69 -4.78
N TYR A 303 -8.79 -2.59 -4.51
CA TYR A 303 -9.21 -1.62 -3.50
C TYR A 303 -10.42 -0.84 -3.99
N THR A 304 -11.35 -0.55 -3.08
CA THR A 304 -12.46 0.38 -3.34
C THR A 304 -11.92 1.80 -3.55
N TYR A 305 -12.74 2.69 -4.08
CA TYR A 305 -12.37 4.11 -4.19
C TYR A 305 -12.14 4.77 -2.82
N PHE A 306 -12.88 4.32 -1.80
CA PHE A 306 -12.67 4.77 -0.43
C PHE A 306 -11.31 4.33 0.10
N GLU A 307 -10.92 3.07 -0.14
CA GLU A 307 -9.64 2.53 0.32
C GLU A 307 -8.45 3.18 -0.40
N ASP A 308 -8.56 3.49 -1.70
CA ASP A 308 -7.54 4.23 -2.43
C ASP A 308 -7.31 5.62 -1.80
N GLU A 309 -8.39 6.41 -1.59
CA GLU A 309 -8.31 7.73 -0.97
C GLU A 309 -7.79 7.66 0.47
N LEU A 310 -8.27 6.68 1.25
CA LEU A 310 -7.79 6.44 2.62
C LEU A 310 -6.28 6.21 2.66
N THR A 311 -5.73 5.38 1.75
CA THR A 311 -4.28 5.11 1.73
C THR A 311 -3.48 6.36 1.38
N ASP A 312 -3.96 7.19 0.47
CA ASP A 312 -3.33 8.46 0.13
C ASP A 312 -3.39 9.45 1.30
N GLN A 313 -4.52 9.57 2.00
CA GLN A 313 -4.61 10.40 3.19
C GLN A 313 -3.65 9.93 4.29
N ILE A 314 -3.58 8.63 4.58
CA ILE A 314 -2.66 8.09 5.59
C ILE A 314 -1.21 8.42 5.24
N ILE A 315 -0.80 8.20 3.98
CA ILE A 315 0.57 8.51 3.53
C ILE A 315 0.86 10.00 3.72
N ASN A 316 -0.07 10.89 3.32
CA ASN A 316 0.08 12.32 3.47
C ASN A 316 0.15 12.76 4.94
N ASP A 317 -0.68 12.19 5.82
CA ASP A 317 -0.68 12.49 7.24
C ASP A 317 0.60 11.99 7.93
N LEU A 318 1.11 10.81 7.57
CA LEU A 318 2.41 10.32 8.03
C LEU A 318 3.55 11.26 7.61
N MET A 319 3.49 11.80 6.39
CA MET A 319 4.48 12.79 5.93
C MET A 319 4.35 14.12 6.68
N ASN A 320 3.14 14.67 6.81
CA ASN A 320 2.91 16.00 7.32
C ASN A 320 2.95 16.08 8.85
N ILE A 321 2.45 15.05 9.55
CA ILE A 321 2.34 15.03 11.03
C ILE A 321 3.58 14.40 11.65
N LYS A 322 4.13 13.33 11.04
CA LYS A 322 5.29 12.59 11.59
C LYS A 322 6.62 12.93 10.92
N GLY A 323 6.60 13.69 9.82
CA GLY A 323 7.81 14.09 9.10
C GLY A 323 8.46 12.96 8.30
N TYR A 324 7.74 11.89 8.00
CA TYR A 324 8.26 10.78 7.19
C TYR A 324 8.42 11.18 5.72
N THR A 325 9.39 10.60 5.04
CA THR A 325 9.42 10.64 3.57
C THR A 325 8.29 9.79 3.00
N LYS A 326 7.87 10.06 1.77
CA LYS A 326 6.83 9.26 1.09
C LYS A 326 7.16 7.76 1.12
N LYS A 327 8.42 7.39 0.87
CA LYS A 327 8.87 5.99 0.92
C LYS A 327 8.71 5.37 2.31
N GLN A 328 9.07 6.11 3.36
CA GLN A 328 8.91 5.63 4.75
C GLN A 328 7.43 5.47 5.12
N ALA A 329 6.59 6.45 4.76
CA ALA A 329 5.16 6.40 5.00
C ALA A 329 4.49 5.22 4.27
N THR A 330 4.84 5.01 2.98
CA THR A 330 4.34 3.88 2.19
C THR A 330 4.80 2.55 2.79
N ASN A 331 6.07 2.41 3.16
CA ASN A 331 6.57 1.20 3.79
C ASN A 331 5.86 0.94 5.13
N LEU A 332 5.65 1.98 5.95
CA LEU A 332 4.95 1.84 7.22
C LEU A 332 3.49 1.39 7.01
N LEU A 333 2.79 1.96 6.01
CA LEU A 333 1.42 1.58 5.70
C LEU A 333 1.31 0.11 5.27
N TYR A 334 2.21 -0.38 4.41
CA TYR A 334 2.09 -1.74 3.85
C TYR A 334 2.87 -2.81 4.61
N SER A 335 3.78 -2.40 5.51
CA SER A 335 4.70 -3.32 6.20
C SER A 335 4.86 -3.02 7.70
N GLY A 336 4.17 -2.02 8.23
CA GLY A 336 4.33 -1.59 9.62
C GLY A 336 3.35 -2.22 10.61
N GLY A 337 2.43 -3.07 10.16
CA GLY A 337 1.47 -3.74 11.04
C GLY A 337 0.46 -2.79 11.68
N LEU A 338 0.04 -1.78 10.94
CA LEU A 338 -0.88 -0.79 11.47
C LEU A 338 -2.29 -1.36 11.65
N LYS A 339 -3.02 -0.82 12.61
CA LYS A 339 -4.47 -1.00 12.72
C LYS A 339 -5.13 0.35 12.46
N VAL A 340 -5.82 0.46 11.33
CA VAL A 340 -6.47 1.70 10.89
C VAL A 340 -7.96 1.59 11.13
N TYR A 341 -8.50 2.45 11.96
CA TYR A 341 -9.94 2.55 12.22
C TYR A 341 -10.51 3.63 11.30
N THR A 342 -11.18 3.17 10.24
CA THR A 342 -11.74 4.05 9.21
C THR A 342 -13.07 4.64 9.64
N THR A 343 -13.56 5.60 8.88
CA THR A 343 -14.90 6.19 9.06
C THR A 343 -15.97 5.51 8.20
N GLN A 344 -15.56 4.55 7.35
CA GLN A 344 -16.44 3.87 6.40
C GLN A 344 -17.56 3.11 7.11
N ASP A 345 -18.79 3.30 6.66
CA ASP A 345 -19.90 2.41 6.95
C ASP A 345 -20.01 1.38 5.82
N SER A 346 -19.66 0.13 6.13
CA SER A 346 -19.63 -0.95 5.12
C SER A 346 -21.00 -1.20 4.48
N LYS A 347 -22.12 -0.90 5.17
CA LYS A 347 -23.46 -1.08 4.60
C LYS A 347 -23.77 -0.01 3.57
N ILE A 348 -23.44 1.26 3.87
CA ILE A 348 -23.64 2.38 2.94
C ILE A 348 -22.73 2.19 1.73
N GLN A 349 -21.46 1.79 1.95
CA GLN A 349 -20.52 1.54 0.86
C GLN A 349 -21.01 0.43 -0.08
N ASN A 350 -21.49 -0.69 0.46
CA ASN A 350 -22.01 -1.79 -0.35
C ASN A 350 -23.23 -1.38 -1.19
N ILE A 351 -24.13 -0.55 -0.64
CA ILE A 351 -25.25 0.00 -1.40
C ILE A 351 -24.75 0.87 -2.58
N LEU A 352 -23.75 1.72 -2.34
CA LEU A 352 -23.17 2.51 -3.42
C LEU A 352 -22.53 1.63 -4.50
N ASP A 353 -21.77 0.62 -4.09
CA ASP A 353 -21.09 -0.28 -5.01
C ASP A 353 -22.08 -1.06 -5.87
N GLU A 354 -23.17 -1.56 -5.28
CA GLU A 354 -24.25 -2.26 -5.98
C GLU A 354 -25.00 -1.34 -6.96
N GLU A 355 -25.42 -0.15 -6.53
CA GLU A 355 -26.18 0.79 -7.36
C GLU A 355 -25.35 1.36 -8.51
N TYR A 356 -24.05 1.59 -8.30
CA TYR A 356 -23.15 2.08 -9.35
C TYR A 356 -22.68 1.00 -10.33
N ALA A 357 -22.76 -0.25 -9.94
CA ALA A 357 -22.51 -1.41 -10.82
C ALA A 357 -23.72 -1.74 -11.69
N ASP A 358 -24.96 -1.37 -11.27
CA ASP A 358 -26.18 -1.68 -12.03
C ASP A 358 -26.31 -0.76 -13.27
N PRO A 359 -26.20 -1.31 -14.49
CA PRO A 359 -26.33 -0.53 -15.72
C PRO A 359 -27.72 0.11 -15.90
N SER A 360 -28.79 -0.41 -15.25
CA SER A 360 -30.14 0.12 -15.35
C SER A 360 -30.29 1.49 -14.71
N ASN A 361 -29.36 1.90 -13.85
CA ASN A 361 -29.32 3.24 -13.22
C ASN A 361 -28.72 4.31 -14.16
N TYR A 362 -28.34 3.95 -15.38
CA TYR A 362 -27.69 4.85 -16.33
C TYR A 362 -28.47 4.89 -17.67
N PRO A 363 -28.24 5.93 -18.51
CA PRO A 363 -28.83 6.00 -19.84
C PRO A 363 -28.47 4.78 -20.71
N ASP A 364 -29.41 4.32 -21.53
CA ASP A 364 -29.24 3.19 -22.44
C ASP A 364 -28.19 3.45 -23.54
N THR A 365 -28.07 4.70 -23.99
CA THR A 365 -27.05 5.09 -24.97
C THR A 365 -25.74 5.38 -24.24
N VAL A 366 -24.74 4.58 -24.54
CA VAL A 366 -23.42 4.64 -23.89
C VAL A 366 -22.35 4.78 -24.98
N GLN A 367 -21.48 5.76 -24.81
CA GLN A 367 -20.20 5.80 -25.52
C GLN A 367 -19.08 5.31 -24.58
N TYR A 368 -17.97 4.91 -25.13
CA TYR A 368 -16.84 4.36 -24.37
C TYR A 368 -15.62 5.23 -24.57
N GLU A 369 -15.12 5.84 -23.49
CA GLU A 369 -13.89 6.62 -23.52
C GLU A 369 -12.67 5.71 -23.39
N LEU A 370 -11.72 5.83 -24.31
CA LEU A 370 -10.46 5.09 -24.28
C LEU A 370 -9.50 5.67 -23.24
N ASP A 371 -9.03 4.81 -22.33
CA ASP A 371 -7.81 5.02 -21.51
C ASP A 371 -6.70 4.08 -22.02
N TYR A 372 -5.63 4.66 -22.53
CA TYR A 372 -4.56 3.93 -23.22
C TYR A 372 -3.19 4.34 -22.72
N ALA A 373 -2.36 3.34 -22.41
CA ALA A 373 -0.94 3.52 -22.12
C ALA A 373 -0.15 2.35 -22.73
N LEU A 374 0.91 2.66 -23.48
CA LEU A 374 1.80 1.68 -24.08
C LEU A 374 3.25 2.05 -23.75
N THR A 375 4.00 1.10 -23.20
CA THR A 375 5.46 1.20 -23.03
C THR A 375 6.13 0.24 -23.99
N VAL A 376 7.08 0.73 -24.77
CA VAL A 376 7.89 -0.10 -25.67
C VAL A 376 9.36 0.05 -25.39
N THR A 377 10.15 -0.94 -25.79
CA THR A 377 11.61 -0.83 -25.92
C THR A 377 11.93 -0.58 -27.38
N ASP A 378 12.57 0.56 -27.69
CA ASP A 378 12.99 0.92 -29.04
C ASP A 378 14.16 0.03 -29.53
N PRO A 379 14.51 0.03 -30.82
CA PRO A 379 15.65 -0.74 -31.34
C PRO A 379 17.00 -0.39 -30.70
N ASN A 380 17.12 0.76 -30.03
CA ASN A 380 18.33 1.20 -29.34
C ASN A 380 18.35 0.77 -27.86
N GLY A 381 17.28 0.10 -27.38
CA GLY A 381 17.15 -0.35 -25.99
C GLY A 381 16.54 0.68 -25.04
N ASN A 382 16.06 1.84 -25.51
CA ASN A 382 15.42 2.83 -24.66
C ASN A 382 13.95 2.49 -24.44
N GLN A 383 13.43 2.80 -23.25
CA GLN A 383 12.01 2.73 -22.96
C GLN A 383 11.30 4.01 -23.41
N VAL A 384 10.21 3.86 -24.16
CA VAL A 384 9.38 4.97 -24.65
C VAL A 384 7.93 4.70 -24.24
N ASN A 385 7.27 5.74 -23.70
CA ASN A 385 5.88 5.67 -23.27
C ASN A 385 4.99 6.44 -24.24
N TYR A 386 3.82 5.87 -24.53
CA TYR A 386 2.77 6.46 -25.36
C TYR A 386 1.47 6.51 -24.57
N SER A 387 0.77 7.64 -24.65
CA SER A 387 -0.49 7.88 -23.92
C SER A 387 -1.68 7.98 -24.87
N LYS A 388 -2.92 8.01 -24.29
CA LYS A 388 -4.15 8.23 -25.04
C LYS A 388 -4.16 9.56 -25.80
N GLU A 389 -3.56 10.63 -25.23
CA GLU A 389 -3.47 11.94 -25.87
C GLU A 389 -2.59 11.88 -27.12
N MET A 390 -1.50 11.12 -27.08
CA MET A 390 -0.65 10.89 -28.24
C MET A 390 -1.36 10.11 -29.34
N LEU A 391 -2.19 9.13 -28.96
CA LEU A 391 -3.06 8.40 -29.89
C LEU A 391 -4.09 9.36 -30.52
N GLN A 392 -4.74 10.19 -29.71
CA GLN A 392 -5.70 11.19 -30.19
C GLN A 392 -5.05 12.11 -31.21
N LEU A 393 -3.90 12.72 -30.89
CA LEU A 393 -3.16 13.59 -31.81
C LEU A 393 -2.75 12.87 -33.10
N TYR A 394 -2.43 11.57 -33.03
CA TYR A 394 -2.09 10.80 -34.22
C TYR A 394 -3.26 10.75 -35.21
N PHE A 395 -4.49 10.46 -34.73
CA PHE A 395 -5.67 10.38 -35.60
C PHE A 395 -6.24 11.75 -35.95
N GLN A 396 -6.03 12.78 -35.14
CA GLN A 396 -6.41 14.17 -35.49
C GLN A 396 -5.66 14.73 -36.69
N ASN A 397 -4.55 14.12 -37.11
CA ASN A 397 -3.90 14.46 -38.38
C ASN A 397 -4.74 14.01 -39.61
N GLU A 398 -5.60 12.96 -39.45
CA GLU A 398 -6.49 12.46 -40.49
C GLU A 398 -7.93 13.01 -40.35
N ASP A 399 -8.41 13.15 -39.13
CA ASP A 399 -9.72 13.66 -38.77
C ASP A 399 -9.57 14.65 -37.59
N PRO A 400 -9.62 15.98 -37.83
CA PRO A 400 -9.45 16.97 -36.80
C PRO A 400 -10.47 16.90 -35.64
N ASP A 401 -11.65 16.31 -35.87
CA ASP A 401 -12.70 16.15 -34.89
C ASP A 401 -12.59 14.82 -34.13
N PHE A 402 -11.55 14.01 -34.39
CA PHE A 402 -11.34 12.73 -33.69
C PHE A 402 -11.18 12.96 -32.19
N ASP A 403 -12.04 12.33 -31.44
CA ASP A 403 -11.99 12.25 -29.98
C ASP A 403 -11.70 10.79 -29.53
N LEU A 404 -11.72 10.56 -28.23
CA LEU A 404 -11.45 9.24 -27.66
C LEU A 404 -12.75 8.47 -27.28
N LEU A 405 -13.90 8.91 -27.82
CA LEU A 405 -15.22 8.32 -27.59
C LEU A 405 -15.61 7.38 -28.74
N PHE A 406 -16.02 6.19 -28.39
CA PHE A 406 -16.40 5.14 -29.34
C PHE A 406 -17.76 4.57 -29.00
N ASP A 407 -18.48 4.07 -30.01
CA ASP A 407 -19.79 3.46 -29.82
C ASP A 407 -19.70 2.05 -29.19
N SER A 408 -18.54 1.41 -29.30
CA SER A 408 -18.24 0.14 -28.63
C SER A 408 -16.75 -0.02 -28.30
N PRO A 409 -16.38 -0.85 -27.31
CA PRO A 409 -14.99 -1.19 -27.03
C PRO A 409 -14.27 -1.82 -28.24
N GLU A 410 -14.98 -2.62 -29.04
CA GLU A 410 -14.46 -3.29 -30.23
C GLU A 410 -14.06 -2.28 -31.32
N ASP A 411 -14.86 -1.22 -31.49
CA ASP A 411 -14.57 -0.14 -32.41
C ASP A 411 -13.31 0.61 -31.96
N GLY A 412 -13.26 1.03 -30.69
CA GLY A 412 -12.08 1.68 -30.10
C GLY A 412 -10.80 0.83 -30.19
N GLN A 413 -10.91 -0.48 -30.00
CA GLN A 413 -9.78 -1.39 -30.11
C GLN A 413 -9.15 -1.37 -31.50
N THR A 414 -9.93 -1.17 -32.56
CA THR A 414 -9.39 -1.07 -33.92
C THR A 414 -8.43 0.12 -34.09
N TYR A 415 -8.73 1.24 -33.46
CA TYR A 415 -7.85 2.42 -33.42
C TYR A 415 -6.60 2.18 -32.59
N VAL A 416 -6.73 1.54 -31.45
CA VAL A 416 -5.58 1.13 -30.62
C VAL A 416 -4.63 0.23 -31.41
N ASP A 417 -5.16 -0.80 -32.10
CA ASP A 417 -4.36 -1.74 -32.88
C ASP A 417 -3.66 -1.05 -34.07
N LYS A 418 -4.34 -0.12 -34.77
CA LYS A 418 -3.74 0.69 -35.86
C LYS A 418 -2.62 1.58 -35.34
N TYR A 419 -2.83 2.27 -34.21
CA TYR A 419 -1.82 3.11 -33.59
C TYR A 419 -0.61 2.31 -33.12
N LYS A 420 -0.84 1.22 -32.39
CA LYS A 420 0.19 0.31 -31.92
C LYS A 420 1.01 -0.27 -33.08
N ALA A 421 0.36 -0.68 -34.16
CA ALA A 421 1.05 -1.16 -35.36
C ALA A 421 1.99 -0.10 -35.96
N SER A 422 1.59 1.19 -35.96
CA SER A 422 2.43 2.28 -36.44
C SER A 422 3.68 2.46 -35.57
N ILE A 423 3.56 2.32 -34.25
CA ILE A 423 4.69 2.42 -33.31
C ILE A 423 5.64 1.23 -33.48
N LEU A 424 5.12 0.03 -33.65
CA LEU A 424 5.93 -1.19 -33.77
C LEU A 424 6.58 -1.37 -35.15
N ALA A 425 6.17 -0.61 -36.17
CA ALA A 425 6.73 -0.65 -37.52
C ALA A 425 8.24 -0.35 -37.59
N ASN A 426 8.78 0.35 -36.59
CA ASN A 426 10.20 0.65 -36.48
C ASN A 426 11.02 -0.49 -35.83
N GLY A 427 10.40 -1.62 -35.45
CA GLY A 427 11.06 -2.74 -34.76
C GLY A 427 11.05 -2.65 -33.24
N SER A 428 10.31 -1.72 -32.63
CA SER A 428 10.09 -1.63 -31.19
C SER A 428 9.37 -2.85 -30.67
N LYS A 429 9.59 -3.21 -29.40
CA LYS A 429 8.94 -4.34 -28.72
C LYS A 429 8.11 -3.84 -27.55
N VAL A 430 6.88 -4.36 -27.42
CA VAL A 430 5.99 -4.06 -26.31
C VAL A 430 6.62 -4.56 -25.00
N LEU A 431 6.72 -3.67 -24.01
CA LEU A 431 7.14 -3.98 -22.64
C LEU A 431 5.92 -4.07 -21.72
N ALA A 432 4.99 -3.12 -21.85
CA ALA A 432 3.73 -3.10 -21.11
C ALA A 432 2.66 -2.38 -21.94
N GLU A 433 1.40 -2.80 -21.77
CA GLU A 433 0.25 -2.17 -22.41
C GLU A 433 -0.96 -2.20 -21.48
N ARG A 434 -1.69 -1.10 -21.45
CA ARG A 434 -2.99 -1.00 -20.79
C ARG A 434 -3.98 -0.40 -21.75
N VAL A 435 -5.09 -1.10 -21.97
CA VAL A 435 -6.24 -0.63 -22.73
C VAL A 435 -7.47 -0.78 -21.85
N ASN A 436 -8.22 0.29 -21.66
CA ASN A 436 -9.47 0.27 -20.92
C ASN A 436 -10.49 1.18 -21.62
N PHE A 437 -11.74 0.74 -21.69
CA PHE A 437 -12.86 1.47 -22.26
C PHE A 437 -13.86 1.77 -21.15
N ALA A 438 -13.91 3.03 -20.73
CA ALA A 438 -14.79 3.47 -19.66
C ALA A 438 -16.16 3.92 -20.22
N PRO A 439 -17.28 3.32 -19.80
CA PRO A 439 -18.61 3.74 -20.28
C PRO A 439 -18.91 5.17 -19.86
N GLN A 440 -19.47 5.98 -20.77
CA GLN A 440 -19.92 7.34 -20.54
C GLN A 440 -21.46 7.42 -20.57
N PRO A 441 -22.10 8.33 -19.81
CA PRO A 441 -21.49 9.26 -18.86
C PRO A 441 -20.91 8.55 -17.62
N GLN A 442 -19.90 9.14 -17.02
CA GLN A 442 -19.34 8.72 -15.74
C GLN A 442 -20.09 9.38 -14.57
N SER A 443 -19.94 8.81 -13.36
CA SER A 443 -20.56 9.33 -12.15
C SER A 443 -19.67 9.12 -10.94
N SER A 444 -19.84 9.95 -9.91
CA SER A 444 -19.20 9.77 -8.61
C SER A 444 -20.12 10.24 -7.49
N MET A 445 -19.99 9.69 -6.29
CA MET A 445 -20.77 10.06 -5.12
C MET A 445 -19.93 9.99 -3.85
N SER A 446 -20.16 10.91 -2.93
CA SER A 446 -19.65 10.88 -1.56
C SER A 446 -20.80 10.99 -0.57
N VAL A 447 -20.69 10.28 0.54
CA VAL A 447 -21.63 10.32 1.67
C VAL A 447 -20.88 10.76 2.91
N ILE A 448 -21.25 11.88 3.50
CA ILE A 448 -20.62 12.48 4.69
C ILE A 448 -21.62 12.56 5.83
N ASP A 449 -21.23 12.09 7.00
CA ASP A 449 -21.91 12.42 8.25
C ASP A 449 -21.63 13.89 8.58
N GLN A 450 -22.62 14.73 8.44
CA GLN A 450 -22.49 16.19 8.62
C GLN A 450 -22.08 16.61 10.02
N HIS A 451 -22.35 15.79 11.04
CA HIS A 451 -22.07 16.11 12.45
C HIS A 451 -20.64 15.76 12.87
N THR A 452 -20.00 14.83 12.16
CA THR A 452 -18.64 14.35 12.48
C THR A 452 -17.61 14.68 11.41
N GLY A 453 -18.04 14.98 10.18
CA GLY A 453 -17.16 15.10 9.01
C GLY A 453 -16.65 13.76 8.50
N TYR A 454 -17.18 12.64 8.99
CA TYR A 454 -16.77 11.30 8.59
C TYR A 454 -17.29 10.97 7.20
N VAL A 455 -16.39 10.64 6.27
CA VAL A 455 -16.78 10.08 4.99
C VAL A 455 -17.21 8.64 5.24
N LYS A 456 -18.51 8.38 5.06
CA LYS A 456 -19.14 7.08 5.34
C LYS A 456 -19.05 6.11 4.16
N ALA A 457 -19.09 6.67 2.95
CA ALA A 457 -18.94 5.91 1.72
C ALA A 457 -18.46 6.84 0.58
N LEU A 458 -17.78 6.24 -0.40
CA LEU A 458 -17.23 6.96 -1.53
C LEU A 458 -17.20 6.05 -2.76
N ILE A 459 -17.64 6.59 -3.91
CA ILE A 459 -17.48 5.93 -5.21
C ILE A 459 -17.02 6.93 -6.25
N GLY A 460 -16.03 6.59 -7.04
CA GLY A 460 -15.34 7.46 -7.98
C GLY A 460 -15.56 7.13 -9.45
N GLY A 461 -16.45 6.21 -9.78
CA GLY A 461 -16.71 5.84 -11.17
C GLY A 461 -17.93 4.96 -11.34
N ARG A 462 -18.49 4.95 -12.57
CA ARG A 462 -19.58 4.08 -12.99
C ARG A 462 -19.05 2.65 -13.24
N GLY A 463 -19.84 1.65 -12.87
CA GLY A 463 -19.54 0.25 -13.10
C GLY A 463 -18.62 -0.37 -12.06
N GLU A 464 -18.34 -1.65 -12.21
CA GLU A 464 -17.46 -2.39 -11.31
C GLU A 464 -16.01 -1.89 -11.41
N LYS A 465 -15.38 -1.65 -10.27
CA LYS A 465 -13.97 -1.26 -10.21
C LYS A 465 -13.07 -2.48 -10.41
N THR A 466 -12.29 -2.47 -11.48
CA THR A 466 -11.49 -3.63 -11.93
C THR A 466 -10.02 -3.55 -11.56
N ALA A 467 -9.54 -2.41 -11.05
CA ALA A 467 -8.15 -2.22 -10.62
C ALA A 467 -8.06 -1.22 -9.46
N SER A 468 -7.07 -1.42 -8.57
CA SER A 468 -6.73 -0.48 -7.51
C SER A 468 -6.02 0.75 -8.07
N LEU A 469 -6.06 1.86 -7.32
CA LEU A 469 -5.37 3.13 -7.65
C LEU A 469 -5.76 3.66 -9.05
N THR A 470 -7.02 3.50 -9.41
CA THR A 470 -7.60 4.10 -10.63
C THR A 470 -8.17 5.48 -10.32
N LEU A 471 -8.41 6.29 -11.37
CA LEU A 471 -8.96 7.64 -11.25
C LEU A 471 -10.23 7.66 -10.40
N ASN A 472 -10.17 8.36 -9.28
CA ASN A 472 -11.28 8.60 -8.36
C ASN A 472 -11.95 9.93 -8.68
N ARG A 473 -13.06 9.93 -9.39
CA ARG A 473 -13.74 11.17 -9.80
C ARG A 473 -14.37 11.94 -8.63
N ALA A 474 -14.43 11.34 -7.45
CA ALA A 474 -14.92 12.05 -6.26
C ALA A 474 -13.83 12.94 -5.63
N THR A 475 -12.54 12.60 -5.78
CA THR A 475 -11.42 13.28 -5.12
C THR A 475 -10.36 13.82 -6.09
N ASP A 476 -10.10 13.12 -7.22
CA ASP A 476 -8.96 13.43 -8.11
C ASP A 476 -9.35 14.35 -9.27
N THR A 477 -10.64 14.52 -9.54
CA THR A 477 -11.12 15.37 -10.63
C THR A 477 -11.87 16.59 -10.11
N THR A 478 -11.61 17.73 -10.72
CA THR A 478 -12.34 18.97 -10.46
C THR A 478 -13.23 19.27 -11.65
N ARG A 479 -14.51 19.60 -11.37
CA ARG A 479 -15.51 19.92 -12.37
C ARG A 479 -16.24 21.21 -11.99
N GLN A 480 -16.80 21.89 -12.99
CA GLN A 480 -17.61 23.08 -12.76
C GLN A 480 -18.87 22.72 -11.95
N PRO A 481 -19.10 23.32 -10.77
CA PRO A 481 -20.22 22.96 -9.90
C PRO A 481 -21.57 23.48 -10.38
N GLY A 482 -21.59 24.37 -11.36
CA GLY A 482 -22.80 24.98 -11.88
C GLY A 482 -23.62 25.65 -10.79
N SER A 483 -24.94 25.58 -10.93
CA SER A 483 -25.90 26.26 -10.03
C SER A 483 -25.87 25.82 -8.57
N THR A 484 -25.14 24.76 -8.19
CA THR A 484 -24.94 24.41 -6.77
C THR A 484 -24.20 25.53 -6.03
N PHE A 485 -23.30 26.24 -6.72
CA PHE A 485 -22.55 27.35 -6.14
C PHE A 485 -23.36 28.56 -5.72
N LYS A 486 -24.55 28.75 -6.29
CA LYS A 486 -25.45 29.83 -5.87
C LYS A 486 -25.69 29.89 -4.36
N ILE A 487 -25.74 28.70 -3.73
CA ILE A 487 -25.98 28.57 -2.29
C ILE A 487 -24.77 29.08 -1.49
N VAL A 488 -23.60 28.57 -1.78
CA VAL A 488 -22.38 28.79 -0.95
C VAL A 488 -21.66 30.09 -1.31
N SER A 489 -21.61 30.48 -2.59
CA SER A 489 -20.95 31.72 -3.04
C SER A 489 -21.78 32.98 -2.90
N THR A 490 -23.11 32.85 -3.02
CA THR A 490 -24.01 33.99 -3.20
C THR A 490 -25.02 34.14 -2.07
N TYR A 491 -25.91 33.16 -1.88
CA TYR A 491 -27.00 33.29 -0.91
C TYR A 491 -26.55 33.14 0.54
N ALA A 492 -25.53 32.33 0.82
CA ALA A 492 -24.97 32.23 2.16
C ALA A 492 -24.42 33.57 2.67
N PRO A 493 -23.50 34.27 1.96
CA PRO A 493 -23.06 35.61 2.40
C PRO A 493 -24.16 36.67 2.35
N ALA A 494 -25.10 36.58 1.41
CA ALA A 494 -26.24 37.52 1.32
C ALA A 494 -27.09 37.49 2.60
N LEU A 495 -27.45 36.30 3.06
CA LEU A 495 -28.25 36.12 4.28
C LEU A 495 -27.43 36.31 5.56
N ASN A 496 -26.16 35.94 5.54
CA ASN A 496 -25.30 35.91 6.75
C ASN A 496 -24.77 37.31 7.14
N GLU A 497 -24.35 38.12 6.13
CA GLU A 497 -23.65 39.41 6.38
C GLU A 497 -24.35 40.61 5.78
N LYS A 498 -25.06 40.47 4.66
CA LYS A 498 -25.62 41.64 3.96
C LYS A 498 -27.03 42.01 4.43
N GLY A 499 -27.56 41.37 5.47
CA GLY A 499 -28.87 41.66 6.05
C GLY A 499 -30.05 41.32 5.12
N MET A 500 -29.81 40.56 4.05
CA MET A 500 -30.86 40.07 3.17
C MET A 500 -31.63 38.92 3.85
N THR A 501 -32.85 38.71 3.35
CA THR A 501 -33.75 37.64 3.80
C THR A 501 -34.24 36.84 2.61
N LEU A 502 -34.86 35.71 2.85
CA LEU A 502 -35.48 34.92 1.78
C LEU A 502 -36.61 35.69 1.04
N ALA A 503 -37.16 36.75 1.65
CA ALA A 503 -38.16 37.63 1.05
C ALA A 503 -37.55 38.83 0.28
N THR A 504 -36.23 39.03 0.36
CA THR A 504 -35.55 40.07 -0.44
C THR A 504 -35.73 39.77 -1.92
N THR A 505 -36.14 40.83 -2.69
CA THR A 505 -36.46 40.70 -4.10
C THR A 505 -35.41 41.30 -5.00
N PHE A 506 -35.31 40.72 -6.20
CA PHE A 506 -34.56 41.23 -7.35
C PHE A 506 -35.43 41.17 -8.58
N GLU A 507 -35.17 42.05 -9.54
CA GLU A 507 -35.85 42.03 -10.83
C GLU A 507 -35.17 40.97 -11.73
N ASP A 508 -35.91 39.93 -12.07
CA ASP A 508 -35.53 38.91 -13.04
C ASP A 508 -35.92 39.41 -14.44
N GLU A 509 -34.98 40.05 -15.11
CA GLU A 509 -35.11 40.74 -16.40
C GLU A 509 -33.82 40.52 -17.21
N PRO A 510 -33.77 40.83 -18.54
CA PRO A 510 -32.55 40.77 -19.31
C PRO A 510 -31.40 41.50 -18.59
N TYR A 511 -30.27 40.80 -18.43
CA TYR A 511 -29.09 41.27 -17.71
C TYR A 511 -27.81 40.81 -18.39
N GLU A 512 -26.75 41.63 -18.33
CA GLU A 512 -25.45 41.35 -18.97
C GLU A 512 -24.35 41.45 -17.94
N TYR A 513 -23.32 40.63 -18.14
CA TYR A 513 -22.05 40.78 -17.44
C TYR A 513 -21.32 42.07 -17.84
N PRO A 514 -20.28 42.51 -17.10
CA PRO A 514 -19.52 43.70 -17.42
C PRO A 514 -18.86 43.71 -18.82
N ASP A 515 -18.62 42.53 -19.38
CA ASP A 515 -18.08 42.35 -20.73
C ASP A 515 -19.15 42.38 -21.85
N GLY A 516 -20.41 42.57 -21.49
CA GLY A 516 -21.56 42.63 -22.40
C GLY A 516 -22.15 41.26 -22.76
N SER A 517 -21.60 40.15 -22.22
CA SER A 517 -22.19 38.83 -22.43
C SER A 517 -23.51 38.67 -21.65
N PRO A 518 -24.56 38.03 -22.22
CA PRO A 518 -25.85 37.95 -21.58
C PRO A 518 -25.91 36.90 -20.47
N VAL A 519 -26.59 37.21 -19.37
CA VAL A 519 -26.96 36.25 -18.31
C VAL A 519 -28.32 35.66 -18.67
N ASN A 520 -28.33 34.38 -19.05
CA ASN A 520 -29.57 33.70 -19.44
C ASN A 520 -30.10 32.79 -18.31
N ASN A 521 -31.40 32.83 -18.06
CA ASN A 521 -32.07 31.79 -17.28
C ASN A 521 -32.18 30.50 -18.10
N ALA A 522 -32.18 29.35 -17.43
CA ALA A 522 -32.32 28.04 -18.11
C ALA A 522 -33.62 27.93 -18.93
N THR A 523 -34.70 28.58 -18.46
CA THR A 523 -36.00 28.64 -19.13
C THR A 523 -36.05 29.61 -20.33
N ARG A 524 -34.97 30.40 -20.54
CA ARG A 524 -34.96 31.51 -21.54
C ARG A 524 -36.10 32.52 -21.36
N SER A 525 -36.66 32.61 -20.16
CA SER A 525 -37.73 33.54 -19.77
C SER A 525 -37.39 34.26 -18.47
N TYR A 526 -38.09 35.35 -18.20
CA TYR A 526 -37.89 36.19 -17.01
C TYR A 526 -39.24 36.35 -16.25
N ASN A 527 -39.12 36.40 -14.91
CA ASN A 527 -40.30 36.38 -14.02
C ASN A 527 -40.59 37.73 -13.36
N GLY A 528 -39.82 38.79 -13.66
CA GLY A 528 -39.94 40.09 -12.99
C GLY A 528 -39.50 40.02 -11.53
N THR A 529 -40.21 40.75 -10.66
CA THR A 529 -39.89 40.83 -9.23
C THR A 529 -39.90 39.45 -8.57
N THR A 530 -38.72 38.92 -8.23
CA THR A 530 -38.52 37.57 -7.74
C THR A 530 -37.79 37.56 -6.40
N THR A 531 -38.27 36.77 -5.42
CA THR A 531 -37.66 36.65 -4.11
C THR A 531 -36.43 35.70 -4.16
N ILE A 532 -35.50 35.83 -3.22
CA ILE A 532 -34.37 34.91 -3.04
C ILE A 532 -34.88 33.46 -2.87
N ARG A 533 -35.95 33.21 -2.10
CA ARG A 533 -36.56 31.89 -1.94
C ARG A 533 -36.94 31.26 -3.28
N THR A 534 -37.71 32.03 -4.09
CA THR A 534 -38.14 31.57 -5.42
C THR A 534 -36.98 31.38 -6.37
N ALA A 535 -35.94 32.22 -6.27
CA ALA A 535 -34.74 32.10 -7.07
C ALA A 535 -33.91 30.86 -6.72
N ILE A 536 -33.82 30.46 -5.44
CA ILE A 536 -33.22 29.22 -4.98
C ILE A 536 -34.02 28.02 -5.50
N GLN A 537 -35.36 28.02 -5.26
CA GLN A 537 -36.29 26.97 -5.65
C GLN A 537 -36.19 26.63 -7.15
N ASN A 538 -36.22 27.66 -8.01
CA ASN A 538 -36.27 27.51 -9.47
C ASN A 538 -34.90 27.73 -10.14
N SER A 539 -33.82 27.85 -9.34
CA SER A 539 -32.44 28.01 -9.84
C SER A 539 -32.27 29.20 -10.82
N ILE A 540 -32.87 30.36 -10.54
CA ILE A 540 -32.88 31.54 -11.44
C ILE A 540 -31.48 32.16 -11.50
N ASN A 541 -30.91 32.27 -12.70
CA ASN A 541 -29.53 32.74 -12.92
C ASN A 541 -29.39 34.25 -12.71
N VAL A 542 -30.25 35.03 -13.32
CA VAL A 542 -30.19 36.52 -13.27
C VAL A 542 -30.24 37.02 -11.82
N VAL A 543 -31.13 36.46 -11.02
CA VAL A 543 -31.28 36.85 -9.61
C VAL A 543 -30.01 36.49 -8.81
N ALA A 544 -29.39 35.31 -9.08
CA ALA A 544 -28.17 34.92 -8.41
C ALA A 544 -27.00 35.86 -8.75
N VAL A 545 -26.82 36.22 -10.02
CA VAL A 545 -25.77 37.15 -10.45
C VAL A 545 -25.97 38.56 -9.86
N LYS A 546 -27.18 39.12 -9.94
CA LYS A 546 -27.53 40.41 -9.31
C LYS A 546 -27.35 40.38 -7.79
N CYS A 547 -27.64 39.25 -7.16
CA CYS A 547 -27.42 39.07 -5.72
C CYS A 547 -25.91 39.06 -5.39
N LEU A 548 -25.07 38.34 -6.16
CA LEU A 548 -23.62 38.34 -5.95
C LEU A 548 -23.02 39.73 -6.22
N GLU A 549 -23.53 40.49 -7.17
CA GLU A 549 -23.11 41.86 -7.38
C GLU A 549 -23.32 42.73 -6.11
N LYS A 550 -24.45 42.54 -5.39
CA LYS A 550 -24.72 43.23 -4.11
C LYS A 550 -23.92 42.66 -2.94
N VAL A 551 -23.63 41.38 -2.96
CA VAL A 551 -22.75 40.70 -1.99
C VAL A 551 -21.30 41.12 -2.17
N THR A 552 -20.84 41.22 -3.33
CA THR A 552 -19.53 41.36 -3.99
C THR A 552 -18.85 40.02 -4.25
N PRO A 553 -18.22 39.86 -5.42
CA PRO A 553 -17.53 38.63 -5.77
C PRO A 553 -16.40 38.22 -4.79
N GLU A 554 -15.69 39.22 -4.22
CA GLU A 554 -14.62 38.99 -3.23
C GLU A 554 -15.16 38.37 -1.94
N LEU A 555 -16.35 38.84 -1.47
CA LEU A 555 -16.97 38.25 -0.30
C LEU A 555 -17.48 36.84 -0.63
N GLY A 556 -18.00 36.61 -1.83
CA GLY A 556 -18.38 35.29 -2.31
C GLY A 556 -17.23 34.32 -2.29
N LEU A 557 -16.09 34.73 -2.86
CA LEU A 557 -14.83 33.91 -2.88
C LEU A 557 -14.36 33.59 -1.46
N LYS A 558 -14.35 34.57 -0.55
CA LYS A 558 -13.99 34.35 0.86
C LYS A 558 -14.89 33.29 1.54
N TYR A 559 -16.20 33.29 1.21
CA TYR A 559 -17.10 32.26 1.75
C TYR A 559 -16.79 30.88 1.19
N LEU A 560 -16.45 30.79 -0.09
CA LEU A 560 -15.99 29.52 -0.69
C LEU A 560 -14.74 28.96 0.01
N ASP A 561 -13.73 29.80 0.32
CA ASP A 561 -12.58 29.41 1.13
C ASP A 561 -13.02 28.88 2.51
N ASN A 562 -13.94 29.59 3.15
CA ASN A 562 -14.45 29.17 4.46
C ASN A 562 -15.25 27.86 4.38
N PHE A 563 -15.94 27.58 3.30
CA PHE A 563 -16.61 26.30 3.03
C PHE A 563 -15.68 25.16 2.63
N GLY A 564 -14.36 25.43 2.50
CA GLY A 564 -13.32 24.41 2.37
C GLY A 564 -12.91 24.06 0.95
N PHE A 565 -13.27 24.84 -0.04
CA PHE A 565 -12.79 24.65 -1.41
C PHE A 565 -11.31 25.03 -1.52
N THR A 566 -10.50 24.19 -2.14
CA THR A 566 -9.05 24.32 -2.20
C THR A 566 -8.52 24.69 -3.59
N THR A 567 -9.35 24.64 -4.61
CA THR A 567 -8.98 24.80 -6.03
C THR A 567 -9.23 26.19 -6.59
N LEU A 568 -9.69 27.12 -5.77
CA LEU A 568 -10.07 28.48 -6.17
C LEU A 568 -8.87 29.30 -6.66
N ALA A 569 -9.11 30.13 -7.68
CA ALA A 569 -8.14 31.10 -8.19
C ALA A 569 -8.31 32.46 -7.51
N HIS A 570 -7.25 32.97 -6.89
CA HIS A 570 -7.28 34.23 -6.10
C HIS A 570 -6.66 35.42 -6.81
N GLY A 571 -6.23 35.28 -8.07
CA GLY A 571 -5.56 36.35 -8.81
C GLY A 571 -4.11 36.57 -8.41
N THR A 572 -3.43 35.50 -8.00
CA THR A 572 -2.02 35.50 -7.58
C THR A 572 -1.09 34.99 -8.69
N GLU A 573 0.23 35.09 -8.48
CA GLU A 573 1.22 34.49 -9.39
C GLU A 573 1.02 32.98 -9.56
N ALA A 574 0.47 32.29 -8.56
CA ALA A 574 0.16 30.85 -8.60
C ALA A 574 -1.03 30.54 -9.54
N ASP A 575 -1.81 31.54 -9.90
CA ASP A 575 -3.00 31.41 -10.74
C ASP A 575 -2.73 31.80 -12.20
N LYS A 576 -1.45 31.85 -12.63
CA LYS A 576 -1.08 32.09 -14.02
C LYS A 576 -1.27 30.84 -14.85
N ASP A 577 -1.85 31.01 -16.03
CA ASP A 577 -1.86 29.98 -17.08
C ASP A 577 -0.51 29.93 -17.85
N ALA A 578 -0.42 28.99 -18.76
CA ALA A 578 0.78 28.82 -19.61
C ALA A 578 1.07 30.05 -20.51
N ASN A 579 0.10 30.92 -20.74
CA ASN A 579 0.21 32.15 -21.53
C ASN A 579 0.57 33.36 -20.67
N GLY A 580 0.62 33.21 -19.33
CA GLY A 580 0.93 34.27 -18.38
C GLY A 580 -0.29 35.09 -17.93
N ASN A 581 -1.52 34.69 -18.27
CA ASN A 581 -2.74 35.35 -17.77
C ASN A 581 -3.00 34.92 -16.32
N VAL A 582 -3.29 35.90 -15.47
CA VAL A 582 -3.65 35.64 -14.07
C VAL A 582 -5.17 35.50 -13.96
N TRP A 583 -5.63 34.35 -13.45
CA TRP A 583 -7.04 34.05 -13.27
C TRP A 583 -7.49 34.35 -11.84
N SER A 584 -8.77 34.78 -11.72
CA SER A 584 -9.42 35.01 -10.42
C SER A 584 -10.88 34.61 -10.47
N ASP A 585 -11.30 33.88 -9.44
CA ASP A 585 -12.69 33.47 -9.25
C ASP A 585 -13.50 34.55 -8.52
N ALA A 586 -12.89 35.69 -8.15
CA ALA A 586 -13.61 36.88 -7.66
C ALA A 586 -14.28 37.62 -8.82
N ASN A 587 -15.26 36.97 -9.45
CA ASN A 587 -16.03 37.52 -10.57
C ASN A 587 -17.51 37.10 -10.48
N LEU A 588 -18.41 37.74 -11.29
CA LEU A 588 -19.83 37.47 -11.23
C LEU A 588 -20.25 36.09 -11.74
N ALA A 589 -19.46 35.45 -12.60
CA ALA A 589 -19.76 34.12 -13.10
C ALA A 589 -19.67 33.04 -11.99
N THR A 590 -18.94 33.34 -10.92
CA THR A 590 -18.84 32.47 -9.71
C THR A 590 -20.21 32.26 -9.05
N ALA A 591 -21.16 33.19 -9.21
CA ALA A 591 -22.55 32.97 -8.78
C ALA A 591 -23.18 31.72 -9.41
N LEU A 592 -22.79 31.40 -10.63
CA LEU A 592 -23.34 30.30 -11.42
C LEU A 592 -22.37 29.07 -11.45
N GLY A 593 -21.28 29.12 -10.68
CA GLY A 593 -20.24 28.07 -10.65
C GLY A 593 -19.28 28.16 -11.81
N GLY A 594 -19.19 29.29 -12.50
CA GLY A 594 -18.14 29.58 -13.49
C GLY A 594 -16.83 29.92 -12.78
N ILE A 595 -16.04 28.93 -12.42
CA ILE A 595 -14.76 29.06 -11.73
C ILE A 595 -13.62 28.43 -12.55
N THR A 596 -12.40 28.87 -12.30
CA THR A 596 -11.23 28.57 -13.14
C THR A 596 -10.91 27.07 -13.23
N ARG A 597 -10.86 26.39 -12.08
CA ARG A 597 -10.39 24.98 -12.00
C ARG A 597 -11.50 23.98 -11.68
N GLY A 598 -12.69 24.43 -11.30
CA GLY A 598 -13.73 23.54 -10.78
C GLY A 598 -13.48 23.10 -9.32
N VAL A 599 -14.30 22.18 -8.83
CA VAL A 599 -14.22 21.62 -7.46
C VAL A 599 -14.36 20.11 -7.49
N THR A 600 -13.89 19.44 -6.44
CA THR A 600 -14.11 18.00 -6.26
C THR A 600 -15.51 17.72 -5.73
N ASN A 601 -15.99 16.49 -5.94
CA ASN A 601 -17.28 16.04 -5.41
C ASN A 601 -17.29 16.07 -3.87
N VAL A 602 -16.23 15.62 -3.21
CA VAL A 602 -16.11 15.61 -1.74
C VAL A 602 -16.13 17.03 -1.17
N GLU A 603 -15.45 18.01 -1.79
CA GLU A 603 -15.48 19.40 -1.31
C GLU A 603 -16.88 20.01 -1.42
N LEU A 604 -17.56 19.74 -2.53
CA LEU A 604 -18.93 20.22 -2.70
C LEU A 604 -19.88 19.59 -1.67
N CYS A 605 -19.78 18.28 -1.44
CA CYS A 605 -20.54 17.57 -0.41
C CYS A 605 -20.28 18.18 0.99
N ALA A 606 -19.00 18.36 1.36
CA ALA A 606 -18.60 18.93 2.65
C ALA A 606 -19.10 20.36 2.87
N SER A 607 -19.19 21.16 1.80
CA SER A 607 -19.72 22.53 1.88
C SER A 607 -21.21 22.56 2.24
N TYR A 608 -21.99 21.60 1.73
CA TYR A 608 -23.40 21.45 2.08
C TYR A 608 -23.59 20.76 3.43
N ALA A 609 -22.71 19.82 3.79
CA ALA A 609 -22.65 19.25 5.14
C ALA A 609 -22.49 20.35 6.21
N ALA A 610 -21.71 21.39 5.92
CA ALA A 610 -21.60 22.54 6.82
C ALA A 610 -22.93 23.27 7.03
N ILE A 611 -23.77 23.41 5.99
CA ILE A 611 -25.10 24.00 6.12
C ILE A 611 -26.01 23.08 6.93
N ALA A 612 -26.01 21.79 6.64
CA ALA A 612 -26.75 20.77 7.38
C ALA A 612 -26.34 20.71 8.87
N ASN A 613 -25.08 20.99 9.18
CA ASN A 613 -24.50 21.05 10.54
C ASN A 613 -24.64 22.45 11.18
N GLY A 614 -25.73 23.15 10.92
CA GLY A 614 -26.01 24.43 11.56
C GLY A 614 -25.02 25.57 11.21
N GLY A 615 -24.27 25.44 10.14
CA GLY A 615 -23.29 26.42 9.66
C GLY A 615 -21.87 26.17 10.07
N ASN A 616 -21.58 24.99 10.62
CA ASN A 616 -20.25 24.58 11.04
C ASN A 616 -19.64 23.61 10.02
N TYR A 617 -18.56 24.02 9.39
CA TYR A 617 -17.78 23.18 8.48
C TYR A 617 -16.84 22.25 9.27
N ILE A 618 -16.86 21.00 8.92
CA ILE A 618 -15.91 19.99 9.40
C ILE A 618 -15.16 19.42 8.19
N LYS A 619 -13.81 19.44 8.24
CA LYS A 619 -13.01 18.86 7.15
C LYS A 619 -13.29 17.36 7.05
N PRO A 620 -13.59 16.83 5.86
CA PRO A 620 -13.77 15.39 5.67
C PRO A 620 -12.57 14.58 6.13
N ILE A 621 -12.82 13.49 6.86
CA ILE A 621 -11.80 12.53 7.30
C ILE A 621 -12.23 11.11 6.97
N TYR A 622 -11.25 10.26 6.66
CA TYR A 622 -11.44 8.88 6.24
C TYR A 622 -11.06 7.86 7.32
N TYR A 623 -10.38 8.30 8.39
CA TYR A 623 -10.05 7.48 9.55
C TYR A 623 -10.04 8.30 10.83
N THR A 624 -10.30 7.65 11.96
CA THR A 624 -10.31 8.26 13.29
C THR A 624 -8.98 8.09 14.02
N LYS A 625 -8.37 6.91 13.90
CA LYS A 625 -7.08 6.60 14.54
C LYS A 625 -6.30 5.53 13.81
N ILE A 626 -4.99 5.59 13.97
CA ILE A 626 -4.04 4.58 13.53
C ILE A 626 -3.25 4.11 14.75
N LEU A 627 -3.25 2.79 15.00
CA LEU A 627 -2.39 2.18 15.99
C LEU A 627 -1.19 1.53 15.30
N ASP A 628 -0.03 1.53 15.98
CA ASP A 628 1.12 0.75 15.57
C ASP A 628 0.93 -0.75 15.86
N HIS A 629 1.88 -1.59 15.47
CA HIS A 629 1.83 -3.04 15.69
C HIS A 629 1.78 -3.43 17.18
N SER A 630 2.28 -2.58 18.07
CA SER A 630 2.26 -2.76 19.52
C SER A 630 0.96 -2.28 20.17
N GLY A 631 0.05 -1.69 19.39
CA GLY A 631 -1.23 -1.17 19.86
C GLY A 631 -1.17 0.26 20.40
N ASN A 632 -0.04 0.97 20.29
CA ASN A 632 0.05 2.36 20.67
C ASN A 632 -0.57 3.26 19.59
N VAL A 633 -1.16 4.40 20.01
CA VAL A 633 -1.72 5.38 19.08
C VAL A 633 -0.60 6.08 18.32
N LEU A 634 -0.53 5.82 17.01
CA LEU A 634 0.42 6.49 16.11
C LEU A 634 -0.13 7.84 15.66
N ILE A 635 -1.36 7.89 15.17
CA ILE A 635 -2.08 9.11 14.81
C ILE A 635 -3.51 9.00 15.35
N GLU A 636 -4.00 10.08 15.96
CA GLU A 636 -5.41 10.29 16.27
C GLU A 636 -5.90 11.48 15.43
N ASN A 637 -6.90 11.23 14.60
CA ASN A 637 -7.44 12.23 13.69
C ASN A 637 -8.73 12.78 14.25
N THR A 638 -8.67 14.01 14.77
CA THR A 638 -9.84 14.75 15.24
C THR A 638 -10.27 15.75 14.18
N ALA A 639 -11.52 15.67 13.76
CA ALA A 639 -12.07 16.59 12.81
C ALA A 639 -12.05 18.03 13.35
N ALA A 640 -11.42 18.94 12.60
CA ALA A 640 -11.37 20.34 12.96
C ALA A 640 -12.68 21.02 12.50
N GLU A 641 -13.46 21.52 13.45
CA GLU A 641 -14.69 22.25 13.21
C GLU A 641 -14.42 23.76 13.16
N ARG A 642 -15.08 24.46 12.24
CA ARG A 642 -15.11 25.92 12.18
C ARG A 642 -16.49 26.46 11.77
N SER A 643 -16.94 27.53 12.41
CA SER A 643 -18.17 28.20 12.02
C SER A 643 -17.96 28.99 10.72
N VAL A 644 -18.79 28.77 9.72
CA VAL A 644 -18.76 29.43 8.41
C VAL A 644 -19.92 30.41 8.29
N ILE A 645 -21.13 30.01 8.70
CA ILE A 645 -22.35 30.82 8.71
C ILE A 645 -23.08 30.65 10.04
N LYS A 646 -23.94 31.59 10.37
CA LYS A 646 -24.80 31.50 11.55
C LYS A 646 -25.80 30.37 11.40
N GLU A 647 -26.18 29.76 12.52
CA GLU A 647 -27.21 28.72 12.56
C GLU A 647 -28.54 29.21 11.93
N SER A 648 -28.92 30.47 12.17
CA SER A 648 -30.12 31.07 11.55
C SER A 648 -30.00 31.15 10.03
N THR A 649 -28.82 31.41 9.48
CA THR A 649 -28.59 31.44 8.02
C THR A 649 -28.64 29.99 7.47
N ALA A 650 -28.03 29.02 8.14
CA ALA A 650 -28.12 27.61 7.79
C ALA A 650 -29.57 27.11 7.75
N PHE A 651 -30.38 27.47 8.77
CA PHE A 651 -31.80 27.15 8.82
C PHE A 651 -32.58 27.74 7.64
N LEU A 652 -32.36 29.02 7.31
CA LEU A 652 -33.03 29.68 6.17
C LEU A 652 -32.64 29.00 4.84
N LEU A 653 -31.36 28.72 4.62
CA LEU A 653 -30.88 28.01 3.42
C LEU A 653 -31.51 26.64 3.31
N THR A 654 -31.51 25.85 4.40
CA THR A 654 -32.15 24.52 4.48
C THR A 654 -33.63 24.62 4.08
N SER A 655 -34.38 25.54 4.68
CA SER A 655 -35.79 25.76 4.36
C SER A 655 -36.05 26.12 2.88
N ALA A 656 -35.17 26.93 2.27
CA ALA A 656 -35.30 27.26 0.84
C ALA A 656 -34.88 26.08 -0.06
N MET A 657 -33.91 25.28 0.35
CA MET A 657 -33.46 24.09 -0.39
C MET A 657 -34.42 22.90 -0.25
N GLU A 658 -35.21 22.81 0.81
CA GLU A 658 -36.34 21.89 0.86
C GLU A 658 -37.37 22.20 -0.25
N ASP A 659 -37.61 23.48 -0.57
CA ASP A 659 -38.53 23.86 -1.65
C ASP A 659 -38.00 23.44 -3.03
N VAL A 660 -36.66 23.40 -3.22
CA VAL A 660 -36.04 22.86 -4.45
C VAL A 660 -36.45 21.40 -4.67
N VAL A 661 -36.44 20.59 -3.60
CA VAL A 661 -36.78 19.17 -3.66
C VAL A 661 -38.31 18.96 -3.68
N LYS A 662 -39.09 19.74 -2.90
CA LYS A 662 -40.55 19.59 -2.81
C LYS A 662 -41.29 20.01 -4.08
N GLN A 663 -40.85 21.09 -4.72
CA GLN A 663 -41.63 21.72 -5.82
C GLN A 663 -40.74 22.48 -6.82
N GLY A 664 -39.43 22.37 -6.74
CA GLY A 664 -38.49 23.06 -7.61
C GLY A 664 -37.78 22.14 -8.58
N THR A 665 -36.50 22.40 -8.84
CA THR A 665 -35.69 21.67 -9.83
C THR A 665 -35.25 20.30 -9.39
N GLY A 666 -35.38 19.94 -8.11
CA GLY A 666 -34.89 18.68 -7.52
C GLY A 666 -35.99 17.69 -7.13
N THR A 667 -37.18 17.75 -7.71
CA THR A 667 -38.33 16.89 -7.33
C THR A 667 -38.10 15.39 -7.48
N ALA A 668 -37.16 14.97 -8.36
CA ALA A 668 -36.78 13.58 -8.51
C ALA A 668 -36.00 13.01 -7.30
N CYS A 669 -35.51 13.90 -6.41
CA CYS A 669 -34.74 13.51 -5.22
C CYS A 669 -35.60 13.46 -3.94
N GLN A 670 -36.92 13.44 -4.05
CA GLN A 670 -37.81 13.29 -2.90
C GLN A 670 -37.73 11.90 -2.30
N LEU A 671 -37.75 11.83 -0.96
CA LEU A 671 -37.89 10.59 -0.21
C LEU A 671 -39.26 10.55 0.48
N ASP A 672 -39.92 9.39 0.47
CA ASP A 672 -41.31 9.27 0.97
C ASP A 672 -41.46 9.63 2.46
N ASN A 673 -40.47 9.27 3.28
CA ASN A 673 -40.57 9.35 4.74
C ASN A 673 -39.50 10.26 5.39
N MET A 674 -38.75 11.04 4.59
CA MET A 674 -37.65 11.85 5.10
C MET A 674 -37.55 13.19 4.38
N PRO A 675 -37.41 14.33 5.10
CA PRO A 675 -37.14 15.58 4.46
C PRO A 675 -35.75 15.59 3.81
N VAL A 676 -35.69 16.16 2.61
CA VAL A 676 -34.46 16.40 1.86
C VAL A 676 -34.37 17.87 1.52
N ALA A 677 -33.21 18.46 1.82
CA ALA A 677 -32.83 19.79 1.33
C ALA A 677 -31.69 19.63 0.34
N GLY A 678 -31.74 20.27 -0.81
CA GLY A 678 -30.69 20.10 -1.81
C GLY A 678 -30.72 21.09 -2.94
N LYS A 679 -29.75 21.02 -3.81
CA LYS A 679 -29.61 21.88 -4.97
C LYS A 679 -29.10 21.13 -6.18
N THR A 680 -29.73 21.35 -7.32
CA THR A 680 -29.28 20.88 -8.63
C THR A 680 -28.22 21.81 -9.22
N GLY A 681 -27.28 21.26 -9.98
CA GLY A 681 -26.31 22.00 -10.79
C GLY A 681 -26.29 21.46 -12.22
N THR A 682 -26.14 22.35 -13.17
CA THR A 682 -26.02 22.03 -14.59
C THR A 682 -25.02 23.02 -15.20
N THR A 683 -24.06 22.55 -15.92
CA THR A 683 -23.10 23.37 -16.66
C THR A 683 -23.54 23.55 -18.12
N GLU A 684 -22.87 24.43 -18.86
CA GLU A 684 -23.13 24.62 -20.28
C GLU A 684 -22.97 23.33 -21.06
N ALA A 685 -23.77 23.14 -22.09
CA ALA A 685 -23.83 21.95 -22.92
C ALA A 685 -24.12 20.65 -22.15
N TYR A 686 -24.57 20.73 -20.90
CA TYR A 686 -24.87 19.57 -20.03
C TYR A 686 -23.63 18.67 -19.76
N ASN A 687 -22.43 19.24 -19.80
CA ASN A 687 -21.20 18.48 -19.56
C ASN A 687 -21.10 17.94 -18.13
N ASP A 688 -21.66 18.69 -17.16
CA ASP A 688 -21.72 18.26 -15.76
C ASP A 688 -23.13 18.43 -15.21
N LEU A 689 -23.62 17.38 -14.58
CA LEU A 689 -24.89 17.34 -13.87
C LEU A 689 -24.65 17.05 -12.40
N TRP A 690 -25.18 17.89 -11.52
CA TRP A 690 -24.98 17.80 -10.09
C TRP A 690 -26.30 17.76 -9.34
N PHE A 691 -26.32 16.95 -8.30
CA PHE A 691 -27.22 17.13 -7.17
C PHE A 691 -26.39 17.02 -5.90
N VAL A 692 -26.51 17.99 -5.01
CA VAL A 692 -25.97 17.91 -3.66
C VAL A 692 -27.10 18.21 -2.69
N GLY A 693 -27.29 17.31 -1.74
CA GLY A 693 -28.42 17.41 -0.81
C GLY A 693 -28.13 16.64 0.47
N TYR A 694 -28.95 16.86 1.46
CA TYR A 694 -28.85 16.25 2.76
C TYR A 694 -30.21 15.94 3.38
N THR A 695 -30.19 14.91 4.19
CA THR A 695 -31.22 14.52 5.16
C THR A 695 -30.81 14.99 6.56
N PRO A 696 -31.61 14.77 7.61
CA PRO A 696 -31.13 15.01 8.99
C PRO A 696 -29.91 14.17 9.42
N TYR A 697 -29.48 13.18 8.62
CA TYR A 697 -28.43 12.22 8.97
C TYR A 697 -27.17 12.38 8.15
N TYR A 698 -27.30 12.49 6.83
CA TYR A 698 -26.16 12.46 5.90
C TYR A 698 -26.32 13.48 4.77
N THR A 699 -25.21 13.93 4.31
CA THR A 699 -25.09 14.76 3.10
C THR A 699 -24.48 13.94 1.99
#